data_5270499cbf798686b43125144d77c64c
#
_entry.id   5270499cbf798686b43125144d77c64c
#
_cell.length_a   1.000
_cell.length_b   1.000
_cell.length_c   1.000
_cell.angle_alpha   90.00
_cell.angle_beta   90.00
_cell.angle_gamma   90.00
#
_symmetry.space_group_name_H-M   'P 1'
#
loop_
_entity.id
_entity.type
_entity.pdbx_description
1 polymer ?
#
loop_
_entity_poly.entity_id
_entity_poly.type
_entity_poly.pdbx_seq_one_letter_code
_entity_poly.pdbx_strand_id
1 'polypeptide(L)'
;TDKLNTAFNVEAVTKQFYQEIANWYFWSLDHARFPKDAPKQDGKDHVSLIRLITRVIFCWFLKEKGLIPSTLFDPQRLPSILEAFAPMTLSDKRSVFYKAILQNLFFATLNTEMGKRAWAKDEQNFMAHSLYRYKELFRDPATALDLFKNIPFLNGGLFECLDRIEGTKEKPRYIRVDGFSRRPDSQPIVPDFLFFSDEHTLDLSEAYGEARYRNAQVRGLVRTLASYNFTLAENTPLDQEVALDPELLGKVFENLLAAYNPETRTTARKATGSYYTPREIVDYMVDEVLIAALASKLRTAAPDAPDVEARLRQLFALNEEPHQFDEGEVEALIHAIDHLKILDPACGSGAFPMGILHKLVFVLGKLDPGNVRWKARQLAKAAEIPDPQVRERVLADIEQAFTANELDYGRKLYLIENCIYGVDIQPIAVQIAKLRCFISLVVDQRVNPRADNLGIRTLPNLETKFVAANTLIGLDRPAQQALRNPKIDELERELARVREAHFTAKTPATKRKCRERDAALRAEIAGLLKHDGWGSATAKMLAAWDPYDQNASAGFFDAEWMFGQTAGFDVVIGNPPYVRIQTLNDTAPDLVRHLKDHYAAAKKGNYDLYVVFVEAGLKLLSEHGEFAYILPHKFFNAQYGEPLRKLLSEGRHLRHVVHFGDQQIFPGATNYVCLLFLTKAGAQECRWVRADNLADWLATFRAPETALPAARFTPAEWNVAVGAGSRLFDKLQRIPVKLEQVADRISQGIRTSANEIYVLDVRWERGSLITAYSKQLDREVVLEREAVFRFLQGKEIKAYCIQPSVKAVLIPYELQRGKSALIPIADYTSRFPKAGAYLRANKEFLENRENGRMRGAGWHGFIYPKNLEVMGSEKLLVPDIADRAAFAYDEKGEFAFTSGYGITFKANVNESPKYLLGLLNSRLLDWFWKRVSTPLRGGFYRYFTHFIAQLPIRPINFGDASERAEHDAIVKLVELILAAKRADPNADTSAWEREIDERVYRLYGLTKDEMKIVEDTR
;
A
#
# COMPACT_ATOMS: atom_id res chain seq x y z
N THR A 1 -10.74 21.77 -28.77
CA THR A 1 -9.81 20.59 -28.74
C THR A 1 -9.61 20.10 -27.31
N ASP A 2 -9.31 20.95 -26.31
CA ASP A 2 -9.05 20.53 -24.92
C ASP A 2 -10.27 19.92 -24.22
N LYS A 3 -11.48 20.44 -24.48
CA LYS A 3 -12.72 19.85 -23.93
C LYS A 3 -13.05 18.48 -24.55
N LEU A 4 -12.68 18.24 -25.82
CA LEU A 4 -12.85 16.95 -26.48
C LEU A 4 -11.79 15.96 -25.97
N ASN A 5 -10.53 16.37 -25.85
CA ASN A 5 -9.48 15.54 -25.28
C ASN A 5 -9.74 15.14 -23.82
N THR A 6 -10.37 16.04 -23.04
CA THR A 6 -10.79 15.73 -21.66
C THR A 6 -11.98 14.76 -21.62
N ALA A 7 -12.89 14.84 -22.61
CA ALA A 7 -14.06 13.95 -22.71
C ALA A 7 -13.67 12.51 -23.14
N PHE A 8 -12.55 12.34 -23.83
CA PHE A 8 -12.02 11.04 -24.28
C PHE A 8 -10.90 10.48 -23.37
N ASN A 9 -10.61 11.14 -22.25
CA ASN A 9 -9.60 10.67 -21.32
C ASN A 9 -10.21 9.63 -20.35
N VAL A 10 -9.88 8.35 -20.53
CA VAL A 10 -10.35 7.22 -19.70
C VAL A 10 -10.10 7.46 -18.20
N GLU A 11 -9.00 8.10 -17.85
CA GLU A 11 -8.70 8.42 -16.45
C GLU A 11 -9.72 9.41 -15.86
N ALA A 12 -10.14 10.40 -16.63
CA ALA A 12 -11.18 11.37 -16.22
C ALA A 12 -12.54 10.70 -16.06
N VAL A 13 -12.93 9.85 -17.02
CA VAL A 13 -14.21 9.09 -16.98
C VAL A 13 -14.21 8.12 -15.79
N THR A 14 -13.12 7.41 -15.58
CA THR A 14 -12.96 6.50 -14.44
C THR A 14 -13.06 7.23 -13.11
N LYS A 15 -12.41 8.39 -13.00
CA LYS A 15 -12.45 9.21 -11.78
C LYS A 15 -13.85 9.75 -11.51
N GLN A 16 -14.57 10.14 -12.54
CA GLN A 16 -15.96 10.58 -12.43
C GLN A 16 -16.86 9.43 -11.99
N PHE A 17 -16.78 8.28 -12.64
CA PHE A 17 -17.54 7.08 -12.27
C PHE A 17 -17.32 6.68 -10.81
N TYR A 18 -16.04 6.64 -10.40
CA TYR A 18 -15.68 6.39 -9.01
C TYR A 18 -16.34 7.39 -8.05
N GLN A 19 -16.28 8.69 -8.38
CA GLN A 19 -16.86 9.74 -7.53
C GLN A 19 -18.38 9.57 -7.39
N GLU A 20 -19.07 9.23 -8.47
CA GLU A 20 -20.51 9.00 -8.46
C GLU A 20 -20.89 7.76 -7.63
N ILE A 21 -20.16 6.66 -7.76
CA ILE A 21 -20.37 5.45 -6.94
C ILE A 21 -20.07 5.73 -5.45
N ALA A 22 -19.02 6.49 -5.14
CA ALA A 22 -18.71 6.88 -3.78
C ALA A 22 -19.78 7.82 -3.17
N ASN A 23 -20.27 8.79 -3.93
CA ASN A 23 -21.36 9.65 -3.52
C ASN A 23 -22.63 8.83 -3.25
N TRP A 24 -22.99 7.91 -4.15
CA TRP A 24 -24.09 6.99 -3.95
C TRP A 24 -23.92 6.13 -2.69
N TYR A 25 -22.73 5.62 -2.45
CA TYR A 25 -22.41 4.80 -1.28
C TYR A 25 -22.66 5.58 0.03
N PHE A 26 -22.09 6.79 0.17
CA PHE A 26 -22.31 7.61 1.36
C PHE A 26 -23.76 8.02 1.54
N TRP A 27 -24.46 8.38 0.48
CA TRP A 27 -25.89 8.65 0.52
C TRP A 27 -26.69 7.43 0.97
N SER A 28 -26.41 6.25 0.45
CA SER A 28 -27.13 5.02 0.75
C SER A 28 -26.96 4.55 2.21
N LEU A 29 -25.86 4.91 2.88
CA LEU A 29 -25.62 4.59 4.30
C LEU A 29 -26.68 5.17 5.24
N ASP A 30 -27.33 6.26 4.86
CA ASP A 30 -28.35 6.90 5.68
C ASP A 30 -29.74 6.31 5.44
N HIS A 31 -29.98 5.66 4.31
CA HIS A 31 -31.28 5.17 3.89
C HIS A 31 -31.43 3.65 3.91
N ALA A 32 -30.36 2.91 3.61
CA ALA A 32 -30.40 1.45 3.60
C ALA A 32 -30.24 0.89 5.04
N ARG A 33 -30.94 -0.22 5.31
CA ARG A 33 -30.83 -0.98 6.56
C ARG A 33 -30.87 -2.47 6.25
N PHE A 34 -29.91 -3.20 6.79
CA PHE A 34 -29.87 -4.65 6.72
C PHE A 34 -30.24 -5.29 8.05
N PRO A 35 -30.52 -6.61 8.08
CA PRO A 35 -30.90 -7.30 9.32
C PRO A 35 -29.88 -7.09 10.45
N LYS A 36 -30.31 -7.35 11.69
CA LYS A 36 -29.50 -7.10 12.89
C LYS A 36 -28.21 -7.90 12.97
N ASP A 37 -28.18 -9.09 12.34
CA ASP A 37 -27.01 -9.98 12.34
C ASP A 37 -26.03 -9.64 11.19
N ALA A 38 -26.35 -8.68 10.30
CA ALA A 38 -25.42 -8.16 9.32
C ALA A 38 -24.29 -7.37 10.02
N PRO A 39 -23.04 -7.47 9.52
CA PRO A 39 -21.92 -6.70 10.07
C PRO A 39 -22.19 -5.20 10.01
N LYS A 40 -22.13 -4.53 11.17
CA LYS A 40 -22.33 -3.08 11.30
C LYS A 40 -21.11 -2.42 11.90
N GLN A 41 -20.83 -1.22 11.42
CA GLN A 41 -19.83 -0.34 12.01
C GLN A 41 -20.46 1.02 12.27
N ASP A 42 -20.29 1.56 13.48
CA ASP A 42 -20.92 2.81 13.92
C ASP A 42 -22.44 2.85 13.66
N GLY A 43 -23.10 1.67 13.78
CA GLY A 43 -24.52 1.49 13.51
C GLY A 43 -24.92 1.48 12.03
N LYS A 44 -23.98 1.62 11.08
CA LYS A 44 -24.21 1.64 9.62
C LYS A 44 -23.82 0.32 8.94
N ASP A 45 -24.45 0.03 7.81
CA ASP A 45 -24.37 -1.24 7.09
C ASP A 45 -23.31 -1.22 5.95
N HIS A 46 -22.08 -0.75 6.23
CA HIS A 46 -21.00 -0.53 5.27
C HIS A 46 -20.70 -1.78 4.40
N VAL A 47 -20.44 -2.92 5.04
CA VAL A 47 -20.07 -4.17 4.35
C VAL A 47 -21.21 -4.65 3.45
N SER A 48 -22.46 -4.58 3.92
CA SER A 48 -23.62 -5.02 3.15
C SER A 48 -23.87 -4.14 1.92
N LEU A 49 -23.62 -2.83 2.02
CA LEU A 49 -23.74 -1.91 0.87
C LEU A 49 -22.63 -2.12 -0.17
N ILE A 50 -21.39 -2.31 0.26
CA ILE A 50 -20.29 -2.61 -0.68
C ILE A 50 -20.60 -3.94 -1.40
N ARG A 51 -21.09 -4.96 -0.68
CA ARG A 51 -21.51 -6.23 -1.29
C ARG A 51 -22.67 -6.04 -2.26
N LEU A 52 -23.64 -5.18 -1.95
CA LEU A 52 -24.72 -4.83 -2.86
C LEU A 52 -24.19 -4.20 -4.15
N ILE A 53 -23.35 -3.17 -4.06
CA ILE A 53 -22.69 -2.54 -5.22
C ILE A 53 -21.98 -3.60 -6.06
N THR A 54 -21.18 -4.45 -5.42
CA THR A 54 -20.42 -5.53 -6.07
C THR A 54 -21.33 -6.47 -6.86
N ARG A 55 -22.43 -6.94 -6.25
CA ARG A 55 -23.42 -7.82 -6.89
C ARG A 55 -24.15 -7.15 -8.06
N VAL A 56 -24.55 -5.88 -7.88
CA VAL A 56 -25.26 -5.11 -8.94
C VAL A 56 -24.34 -4.86 -10.13
N ILE A 57 -23.10 -4.46 -9.91
CA ILE A 57 -22.13 -4.23 -10.99
C ILE A 57 -21.86 -5.52 -11.75
N PHE A 58 -21.70 -6.67 -11.08
CA PHE A 58 -21.53 -7.94 -11.77
C PHE A 58 -22.77 -8.29 -12.61
N CYS A 59 -23.98 -8.13 -12.07
CA CYS A 59 -25.21 -8.33 -12.85
C CYS A 59 -25.30 -7.36 -14.02
N TRP A 60 -24.74 -6.15 -13.90
CA TRP A 60 -24.67 -5.20 -15.00
C TRP A 60 -23.76 -5.72 -16.12
N PHE A 61 -22.58 -6.27 -15.80
CA PHE A 61 -21.72 -6.93 -16.80
C PHE A 61 -22.43 -8.12 -17.46
N LEU A 62 -23.16 -8.93 -16.71
CA LEU A 62 -23.96 -10.02 -17.28
C LEU A 62 -25.05 -9.50 -18.22
N LYS A 63 -25.65 -8.36 -17.90
CA LYS A 63 -26.65 -7.71 -18.75
C LYS A 63 -26.00 -7.19 -20.06
N GLU A 64 -24.83 -6.54 -19.99
CA GLU A 64 -24.10 -6.09 -21.18
C GLU A 64 -23.67 -7.29 -22.05
N LYS A 65 -23.37 -8.43 -21.46
CA LYS A 65 -23.11 -9.68 -22.18
C LYS A 65 -24.38 -10.37 -22.74
N GLY A 66 -25.56 -9.81 -22.49
CA GLY A 66 -26.83 -10.38 -22.92
C GLY A 66 -27.32 -11.60 -22.13
N LEU A 67 -26.70 -11.88 -20.96
CA LEU A 67 -27.07 -13.02 -20.10
C LEU A 67 -28.20 -12.67 -19.11
N ILE A 68 -28.43 -11.40 -18.84
CA ILE A 68 -29.55 -10.89 -18.03
C ILE A 68 -30.36 -9.93 -18.91
N PRO A 69 -31.68 -10.10 -19.01
CA PRO A 69 -32.54 -9.20 -19.78
C PRO A 69 -32.45 -7.75 -19.27
N SER A 70 -32.29 -6.80 -20.18
CA SER A 70 -32.28 -5.35 -19.86
C SER A 70 -33.59 -4.88 -19.19
N THR A 71 -34.70 -5.57 -19.44
CA THR A 71 -36.02 -5.27 -18.86
C THR A 71 -36.05 -5.30 -17.33
N LEU A 72 -35.16 -6.07 -16.70
CA LEU A 72 -35.04 -6.13 -15.23
C LEU A 72 -34.42 -4.86 -14.63
N PHE A 73 -33.81 -4.00 -15.43
CA PHE A 73 -33.19 -2.72 -15.01
C PHE A 73 -33.85 -1.51 -15.67
N ASP A 74 -34.92 -1.69 -16.44
CA ASP A 74 -35.59 -0.61 -17.18
C ASP A 74 -36.66 0.05 -16.29
N PRO A 75 -36.47 1.30 -15.84
CA PRO A 75 -37.43 2.00 -14.99
C PRO A 75 -38.79 2.29 -15.68
N GLN A 76 -38.86 2.22 -17.01
CA GLN A 76 -40.12 2.40 -17.76
C GLN A 76 -40.93 1.09 -17.79
N ARG A 77 -40.28 -0.06 -17.75
CA ARG A 77 -40.92 -1.37 -17.79
C ARG A 77 -41.27 -1.91 -16.40
N LEU A 78 -40.47 -1.61 -15.39
CA LEU A 78 -40.68 -2.11 -14.03
C LEU A 78 -42.06 -1.77 -13.43
N PRO A 79 -42.69 -0.59 -13.68
CA PRO A 79 -44.05 -0.31 -13.18
C PRO A 79 -45.13 -1.25 -13.73
N SER A 80 -44.93 -1.86 -14.89
CA SER A 80 -45.86 -2.86 -15.44
C SER A 80 -45.64 -4.26 -14.85
N ILE A 81 -44.49 -4.51 -14.19
CA ILE A 81 -44.09 -5.78 -13.63
C ILE A 81 -44.34 -5.82 -12.13
N LEU A 82 -43.99 -4.72 -11.42
CA LEU A 82 -43.97 -4.65 -9.97
C LEU A 82 -45.18 -3.89 -9.41
N GLU A 83 -45.70 -4.40 -8.30
CA GLU A 83 -46.74 -3.74 -7.52
C GLU A 83 -46.11 -2.66 -6.64
N ALA A 84 -46.77 -1.49 -6.53
CA ALA A 84 -46.34 -0.41 -5.65
C ALA A 84 -44.90 0.12 -5.86
N PHE A 85 -44.32 -0.04 -7.05
CA PHE A 85 -43.00 0.49 -7.39
C PHE A 85 -43.03 1.99 -7.59
N ALA A 86 -42.28 2.76 -6.77
CA ALA A 86 -42.26 4.23 -6.77
C ALA A 86 -40.82 4.79 -6.67
N PRO A 87 -39.99 4.64 -7.71
CA PRO A 87 -38.57 4.91 -7.65
C PRO A 87 -38.16 6.39 -7.59
N MET A 88 -39.10 7.30 -7.87
CA MET A 88 -38.82 8.76 -7.91
C MET A 88 -39.13 9.48 -6.59
N THR A 89 -39.73 8.81 -5.62
CA THR A 89 -40.15 9.43 -4.36
C THR A 89 -39.08 9.22 -3.29
N LEU A 90 -38.25 10.22 -3.03
CA LEU A 90 -37.13 10.14 -2.05
C LEU A 90 -37.56 9.89 -0.60
N SER A 91 -38.83 10.15 -0.25
CA SER A 91 -39.38 9.83 1.08
C SER A 91 -39.92 8.39 1.21
N ASP A 92 -40.03 7.67 0.11
CA ASP A 92 -40.61 6.32 0.08
C ASP A 92 -39.55 5.28 0.47
N LYS A 93 -39.76 4.61 1.59
CA LYS A 93 -38.86 3.58 2.13
C LYS A 93 -39.15 2.18 1.61
N ARG A 94 -40.09 2.00 0.69
CA ARG A 94 -40.36 0.69 0.10
C ARG A 94 -39.18 0.18 -0.70
N SER A 95 -38.94 -1.11 -0.61
CA SER A 95 -37.79 -1.78 -1.20
C SER A 95 -38.28 -2.83 -2.19
N VAL A 96 -39.08 -2.43 -3.14
CA VAL A 96 -39.76 -3.34 -4.07
C VAL A 96 -38.79 -3.95 -5.07
N PHE A 97 -37.99 -3.09 -5.71
CA PHE A 97 -36.98 -3.53 -6.68
C PHE A 97 -35.90 -4.44 -6.06
N TYR A 98 -35.37 -4.02 -4.90
CA TYR A 98 -34.34 -4.81 -4.23
C TYR A 98 -34.84 -6.21 -3.84
N LYS A 99 -36.06 -6.30 -3.29
CA LYS A 99 -36.63 -7.58 -2.85
C LYS A 99 -37.10 -8.44 -4.04
N ALA A 100 -37.96 -7.88 -4.88
CA ALA A 100 -38.61 -8.65 -5.95
C ALA A 100 -37.64 -9.00 -7.07
N ILE A 101 -36.77 -8.08 -7.49
CA ILE A 101 -35.86 -8.31 -8.60
C ILE A 101 -34.48 -8.75 -8.11
N LEU A 102 -33.76 -7.93 -7.34
CA LEU A 102 -32.35 -8.18 -7.06
C LEU A 102 -32.13 -9.38 -6.14
N GLN A 103 -32.85 -9.54 -5.03
CA GLN A 103 -32.65 -10.71 -4.15
C GLN A 103 -33.05 -12.03 -4.86
N ASN A 104 -34.14 -12.04 -5.64
CA ASN A 104 -34.49 -13.20 -6.43
C ASN A 104 -33.47 -13.49 -7.53
N LEU A 105 -32.94 -12.46 -8.18
CA LEU A 105 -31.85 -12.62 -9.16
C LEU A 105 -30.60 -13.22 -8.50
N PHE A 106 -30.15 -12.64 -7.39
CA PHE A 106 -28.91 -13.08 -6.73
C PHE A 106 -29.05 -14.49 -6.19
N PHE A 107 -30.06 -14.76 -5.37
CA PHE A 107 -30.13 -15.97 -4.55
C PHE A 107 -30.87 -17.12 -5.22
N ALA A 108 -31.99 -16.85 -5.87
CA ALA A 108 -32.84 -17.87 -6.45
C ALA A 108 -32.62 -18.11 -7.94
N THR A 109 -32.01 -17.15 -8.68
CA THR A 109 -31.77 -17.30 -10.11
C THR A 109 -30.35 -17.76 -10.41
N LEU A 110 -29.34 -16.96 -10.05
CA LEU A 110 -27.95 -17.20 -10.38
C LEU A 110 -27.35 -18.41 -9.65
N ASN A 111 -27.98 -18.85 -8.54
CA ASN A 111 -27.58 -20.03 -7.76
C ASN A 111 -28.51 -21.22 -7.91
N THR A 112 -29.47 -21.18 -8.85
CA THR A 112 -30.40 -22.28 -9.06
C THR A 112 -30.46 -22.70 -10.55
N GLU A 113 -30.28 -23.98 -10.81
CA GLU A 113 -30.39 -24.56 -12.15
C GLU A 113 -31.68 -24.12 -12.82
N MET A 114 -31.65 -23.83 -14.13
CA MET A 114 -32.77 -23.23 -14.86
C MET A 114 -34.07 -24.05 -14.74
N GLY A 115 -33.98 -25.38 -14.78
CA GLY A 115 -35.13 -26.30 -14.69
C GLY A 115 -35.70 -26.54 -13.28
N LYS A 116 -35.04 -26.02 -12.23
CA LYS A 116 -35.44 -26.23 -10.81
C LYS A 116 -36.03 -24.98 -10.13
N ARG A 117 -36.23 -23.91 -10.87
CA ARG A 117 -36.72 -22.62 -10.36
C ARG A 117 -38.20 -22.67 -9.99
N ALA A 118 -38.51 -22.31 -8.76
CA ALA A 118 -39.89 -22.34 -8.25
C ALA A 118 -40.09 -21.35 -7.11
N TRP A 119 -41.33 -20.94 -6.86
CA TRP A 119 -41.70 -20.18 -5.66
C TRP A 119 -41.57 -21.02 -4.39
N ALA A 120 -41.14 -20.37 -3.28
CA ALA A 120 -41.19 -20.98 -1.97
C ALA A 120 -42.63 -21.20 -1.54
N LYS A 121 -42.96 -22.46 -1.06
CA LYS A 121 -44.24 -22.79 -0.44
C LYS A 121 -44.29 -22.23 0.97
N ASP A 122 -45.47 -21.84 1.42
CA ASP A 122 -45.67 -21.25 2.76
C ASP A 122 -45.18 -22.21 3.85
N GLU A 123 -44.54 -21.65 4.86
CA GLU A 123 -44.07 -22.20 6.13
C GLU A 123 -42.98 -23.30 6.07
N GLN A 124 -42.86 -24.09 5.01
CA GLN A 124 -41.98 -25.28 5.00
C GLN A 124 -40.53 -24.98 4.51
N ASN A 125 -40.31 -23.87 3.81
CA ASN A 125 -39.04 -23.63 3.07
C ASN A 125 -38.37 -22.30 3.44
N PHE A 126 -38.49 -21.83 4.68
CA PHE A 126 -38.06 -20.47 5.06
C PHE A 126 -36.56 -20.23 5.03
N MET A 127 -35.72 -21.27 5.04
CA MET A 127 -34.27 -21.21 4.84
C MET A 127 -33.81 -21.80 3.49
N ALA A 128 -34.72 -22.16 2.60
CA ALA A 128 -34.36 -22.61 1.24
C ALA A 128 -34.11 -21.38 0.35
N HIS A 129 -32.86 -20.96 0.20
CA HIS A 129 -32.47 -19.75 -0.54
C HIS A 129 -32.54 -19.92 -2.07
N SER A 130 -32.64 -21.12 -2.58
CA SER A 130 -32.84 -21.44 -3.99
C SER A 130 -34.27 -21.21 -4.52
N LEU A 131 -35.20 -20.84 -3.63
CA LEU A 131 -36.59 -20.63 -3.98
C LEU A 131 -36.95 -19.15 -3.98
N TYR A 132 -37.71 -18.70 -4.97
CA TYR A 132 -38.16 -17.34 -5.15
C TYR A 132 -39.08 -16.88 -4.03
N ARG A 133 -38.99 -15.60 -3.68
CA ARG A 133 -39.78 -14.96 -2.61
C ARG A 133 -40.42 -13.68 -3.11
N TYR A 134 -41.24 -13.07 -2.24
CA TYR A 134 -41.93 -11.79 -2.49
C TYR A 134 -42.88 -11.83 -3.68
N LYS A 135 -43.63 -12.93 -3.80
CA LYS A 135 -44.64 -13.15 -4.83
C LYS A 135 -45.66 -12.01 -4.92
N GLU A 136 -46.00 -11.46 -3.78
CA GLU A 136 -46.94 -10.36 -3.58
C GLU A 136 -46.46 -8.99 -4.14
N LEU A 137 -45.20 -8.86 -4.46
CA LEU A 137 -44.63 -7.64 -5.05
C LEU A 137 -44.71 -7.63 -6.59
N PHE A 138 -45.19 -8.69 -7.21
CA PHE A 138 -45.39 -8.76 -8.67
C PHE A 138 -46.85 -8.58 -9.02
N ARG A 139 -47.16 -7.77 -10.06
CA ARG A 139 -48.52 -7.56 -10.57
C ARG A 139 -49.14 -8.85 -11.07
N ASP A 140 -48.37 -9.64 -11.82
CA ASP A 140 -48.74 -10.99 -12.26
C ASP A 140 -47.73 -12.03 -11.75
N PRO A 141 -47.98 -12.60 -10.59
CA PRO A 141 -47.12 -13.63 -10.04
C PRO A 141 -47.04 -14.92 -10.87
N ALA A 142 -48.00 -15.19 -11.75
CA ALA A 142 -48.03 -16.40 -12.58
C ALA A 142 -46.92 -16.34 -13.67
N THR A 143 -46.73 -15.19 -14.26
CA THR A 143 -45.74 -14.96 -15.31
C THR A 143 -44.41 -14.37 -14.79
N ALA A 144 -44.32 -14.01 -13.51
CA ALA A 144 -43.12 -13.38 -12.93
C ALA A 144 -41.86 -14.26 -13.06
N LEU A 145 -41.96 -15.57 -13.01
CA LEU A 145 -40.81 -16.45 -13.17
C LEU A 145 -40.25 -16.47 -14.61
N ASP A 146 -41.06 -16.12 -15.61
CA ASP A 146 -40.61 -16.06 -17.00
C ASP A 146 -39.57 -14.94 -17.21
N LEU A 147 -39.60 -13.90 -16.37
CA LEU A 147 -38.59 -12.82 -16.36
C LEU A 147 -37.17 -13.37 -16.10
N PHE A 148 -37.08 -14.43 -15.34
CA PHE A 148 -35.79 -15.03 -14.92
C PHE A 148 -35.46 -16.31 -15.70
N LYS A 149 -36.38 -16.83 -16.51
CA LYS A 149 -36.27 -18.14 -17.13
C LYS A 149 -35.01 -18.36 -17.96
N ASN A 150 -34.63 -17.35 -18.74
CA ASN A 150 -33.50 -17.42 -19.68
C ASN A 150 -32.20 -16.84 -19.10
N ILE A 151 -32.07 -16.71 -17.79
CA ILE A 151 -30.82 -16.28 -17.13
C ILE A 151 -30.04 -17.55 -16.76
N PRO A 152 -28.75 -17.67 -17.08
CA PRO A 152 -27.96 -18.84 -16.77
C PRO A 152 -27.75 -19.05 -15.27
N PHE A 153 -27.52 -20.29 -14.88
CA PHE A 153 -27.07 -20.69 -13.55
C PHE A 153 -25.54 -20.55 -13.47
N LEU A 154 -25.03 -19.74 -12.55
CA LEU A 154 -23.60 -19.45 -12.41
C LEU A 154 -22.94 -20.14 -11.21
N ASN A 155 -23.69 -20.43 -10.14
CA ASN A 155 -23.19 -21.08 -8.91
C ASN A 155 -22.05 -20.35 -8.20
N GLY A 156 -21.88 -19.05 -8.41
CA GLY A 156 -20.80 -18.31 -7.79
C GLY A 156 -21.03 -18.05 -6.29
N GLY A 157 -20.00 -18.22 -5.44
CA GLY A 157 -20.07 -17.91 -4.01
C GLY A 157 -20.49 -16.46 -3.72
N LEU A 158 -20.21 -15.52 -4.63
CA LEU A 158 -20.65 -14.12 -4.57
C LEU A 158 -22.17 -13.94 -4.39
N PHE A 159 -22.97 -14.83 -5.00
CA PHE A 159 -24.44 -14.80 -4.97
C PHE A 159 -25.03 -15.76 -3.93
N GLU A 160 -24.22 -16.36 -3.09
CA GLU A 160 -24.73 -17.18 -2.00
C GLU A 160 -25.38 -16.28 -0.93
N CYS A 161 -26.58 -16.67 -0.49
CA CYS A 161 -27.26 -15.99 0.61
C CYS A 161 -26.57 -16.36 1.92
N LEU A 162 -26.18 -15.35 2.69
CA LEU A 162 -25.43 -15.52 3.94
C LEU A 162 -26.31 -15.77 5.17
N ASP A 163 -27.63 -15.86 4.97
CA ASP A 163 -28.56 -16.30 6.02
C ASP A 163 -28.31 -17.78 6.32
N ARG A 164 -28.11 -18.13 7.59
CA ARG A 164 -27.78 -19.49 8.02
C ARG A 164 -28.40 -19.89 9.35
N ILE A 165 -28.36 -21.19 9.62
CA ILE A 165 -28.79 -21.75 10.90
C ILE A 165 -27.54 -22.15 11.66
N GLU A 166 -27.38 -21.68 12.86
CA GLU A 166 -26.34 -22.06 13.81
C GLU A 166 -26.94 -22.79 15.02
N GLY A 167 -26.12 -23.48 15.81
CA GLY A 167 -26.53 -24.22 16.98
C GLY A 167 -26.94 -25.65 16.70
N THR A 168 -27.57 -26.31 17.71
CA THR A 168 -27.97 -27.69 17.59
C THR A 168 -29.40 -27.79 17.00
N LYS A 169 -29.80 -29.00 16.60
CA LYS A 169 -31.17 -29.23 16.08
C LYS A 169 -32.23 -28.88 17.14
N GLU A 170 -31.90 -29.04 18.42
CA GLU A 170 -32.81 -28.74 19.56
C GLU A 170 -32.89 -27.25 19.89
N LYS A 171 -31.84 -26.50 19.62
CA LYS A 171 -31.74 -25.05 19.86
C LYS A 171 -31.15 -24.32 18.62
N PRO A 172 -31.88 -24.25 17.49
CA PRO A 172 -31.41 -23.57 16.31
C PRO A 172 -31.42 -22.05 16.52
N ARG A 173 -30.31 -21.39 16.12
CA ARG A 173 -30.21 -19.93 16.03
C ARG A 173 -30.23 -19.51 14.59
N TYR A 174 -31.18 -18.69 14.20
CA TYR A 174 -31.29 -18.17 12.82
C TYR A 174 -30.54 -16.89 12.68
N ILE A 175 -29.45 -16.91 11.90
CA ILE A 175 -28.64 -15.74 11.58
C ILE A 175 -29.13 -15.15 10.26
N ARG A 176 -29.47 -13.86 10.28
CA ARG A 176 -29.96 -13.10 9.12
C ARG A 176 -28.99 -12.00 8.75
N VAL A 177 -28.32 -12.16 7.62
CA VAL A 177 -27.33 -11.21 7.08
C VAL A 177 -27.88 -10.50 5.85
N ASP A 178 -28.29 -11.25 4.84
CA ASP A 178 -28.91 -10.72 3.61
C ASP A 178 -30.43 -10.53 3.77
N GLY A 179 -31.05 -11.22 4.71
CA GLY A 179 -32.47 -11.10 5.01
C GLY A 179 -33.38 -11.54 3.87
N PHE A 180 -33.00 -12.57 3.13
CA PHE A 180 -33.86 -13.19 2.12
C PHE A 180 -34.95 -14.01 2.80
N SER A 181 -35.96 -13.31 3.33
CA SER A 181 -36.95 -13.83 4.27
C SER A 181 -38.34 -13.26 3.99
N ARG A 182 -39.38 -14.05 4.28
CA ARG A 182 -40.80 -13.58 4.28
C ARG A 182 -41.17 -12.80 5.54
N ARG A 183 -40.41 -12.93 6.62
CA ARG A 183 -40.68 -12.22 7.87
C ARG A 183 -40.26 -10.75 7.76
N PRO A 184 -41.19 -9.79 7.86
CA PRO A 184 -40.88 -8.37 7.68
C PRO A 184 -39.71 -7.86 8.55
N ASP A 185 -39.65 -8.28 9.81
CA ASP A 185 -38.61 -7.88 10.77
C ASP A 185 -37.22 -8.38 10.42
N SER A 186 -37.14 -9.36 9.53
CA SER A 186 -35.86 -9.94 9.04
C SER A 186 -35.48 -9.48 7.64
N GLN A 187 -36.29 -8.63 7.01
CA GLN A 187 -36.07 -8.14 5.64
C GLN A 187 -35.20 -6.89 5.65
N PRO A 188 -34.35 -6.69 4.65
CA PRO A 188 -33.64 -5.43 4.46
C PRO A 188 -34.56 -4.32 3.95
N ILE A 189 -34.17 -3.07 4.22
CA ILE A 189 -34.76 -1.87 3.68
C ILE A 189 -33.72 -1.23 2.76
N VAL A 190 -33.93 -1.29 1.46
CA VAL A 190 -33.09 -0.64 0.44
C VAL A 190 -34.04 0.05 -0.54
N PRO A 191 -34.38 1.32 -0.30
CA PRO A 191 -35.42 2.03 -1.05
C PRO A 191 -35.19 2.06 -2.56
N ASP A 192 -36.29 2.04 -3.33
CA ASP A 192 -36.24 1.98 -4.79
C ASP A 192 -35.58 3.22 -5.42
N PHE A 193 -35.67 4.39 -4.78
CA PHE A 193 -35.03 5.62 -5.24
C PHE A 193 -33.50 5.52 -5.23
N LEU A 194 -32.89 4.71 -4.39
CA LEU A 194 -31.45 4.46 -4.42
C LEU A 194 -30.96 3.84 -5.73
N PHE A 195 -31.87 3.24 -6.50
CA PHE A 195 -31.52 2.63 -7.78
C PHE A 195 -31.87 3.50 -8.99
N PHE A 196 -32.97 4.29 -8.92
CA PHE A 196 -33.55 4.91 -10.10
C PHE A 196 -33.80 6.41 -10.02
N SER A 197 -33.59 7.08 -8.89
CA SER A 197 -33.82 8.52 -8.76
C SER A 197 -33.01 9.33 -9.77
N ASP A 198 -33.57 10.47 -10.15
CA ASP A 198 -32.86 11.49 -10.92
C ASP A 198 -31.72 12.12 -10.11
N GLU A 199 -30.84 12.82 -10.80
CA GLU A 199 -29.74 13.53 -10.17
C GLU A 199 -30.23 14.66 -9.27
N HIS A 200 -29.69 14.73 -8.07
CA HIS A 200 -29.96 15.77 -7.10
C HIS A 200 -28.73 16.06 -6.23
N THR A 201 -28.73 17.23 -5.58
CA THR A 201 -27.60 17.70 -4.79
C THR A 201 -27.79 17.37 -3.31
N LEU A 202 -26.72 16.84 -2.67
CA LEU A 202 -26.66 16.55 -1.24
C LEU A 202 -25.39 17.09 -0.59
N ASP A 203 -25.47 17.41 0.69
CA ASP A 203 -24.29 17.71 1.49
C ASP A 203 -23.67 16.40 2.03
N LEU A 204 -22.54 16.01 1.46
CA LEU A 204 -21.74 14.86 1.87
C LEU A 204 -20.41 15.29 2.55
N SER A 205 -20.29 16.58 2.92
CA SER A 205 -19.03 17.11 3.49
C SER A 205 -18.64 16.45 4.82
N GLU A 206 -19.61 16.06 5.66
CA GLU A 206 -19.36 15.33 6.89
C GLU A 206 -18.87 13.91 6.59
N ALA A 207 -19.51 13.20 5.65
CA ALA A 207 -19.14 11.84 5.29
C ALA A 207 -17.73 11.73 4.70
N TYR A 208 -17.31 12.73 3.92
CA TYR A 208 -15.97 12.82 3.34
C TYR A 208 -14.93 13.50 4.27
N GLY A 209 -15.37 14.27 5.28
CA GLY A 209 -14.53 15.14 6.09
C GLY A 209 -13.94 16.33 5.31
N GLU A 210 -14.55 16.73 4.18
CA GLU A 210 -14.06 17.79 3.28
C GLU A 210 -15.18 18.72 2.81
N ALA A 211 -15.00 20.02 2.99
CA ALA A 211 -16.01 21.03 2.67
C ALA A 211 -16.40 21.11 1.17
N ARG A 212 -15.54 20.64 0.26
CA ARG A 212 -15.83 20.62 -1.20
C ARG A 212 -17.02 19.72 -1.59
N TYR A 213 -17.43 18.80 -0.73
CA TYR A 213 -18.55 17.86 -0.97
C TYR A 213 -19.90 18.37 -0.43
N ARG A 214 -20.04 19.67 -0.09
CA ARG A 214 -21.32 20.26 0.31
C ARG A 214 -22.38 20.23 -0.78
N ASN A 215 -21.97 20.22 -2.02
CA ASN A 215 -22.86 20.19 -3.18
C ASN A 215 -22.57 18.94 -4.04
N ALA A 216 -22.48 17.78 -3.42
CA ALA A 216 -22.23 16.53 -4.12
C ALA A 216 -23.45 16.13 -4.96
N GLN A 217 -23.24 15.76 -6.23
CA GLN A 217 -24.30 15.23 -7.08
C GLN A 217 -24.47 13.74 -6.79
N VAL A 218 -25.73 13.31 -6.61
CA VAL A 218 -26.10 11.92 -6.43
C VAL A 218 -27.27 11.55 -7.32
N ARG A 219 -27.30 10.31 -7.79
CA ARG A 219 -28.41 9.72 -8.55
C ARG A 219 -28.51 8.22 -8.29
N GLY A 220 -29.58 7.60 -8.71
CA GLY A 220 -29.79 6.18 -8.50
C GLY A 220 -28.69 5.31 -9.15
N LEU A 221 -28.30 4.19 -8.49
CA LEU A 221 -27.18 3.33 -8.92
C LEU A 221 -27.37 2.79 -10.34
N VAL A 222 -28.57 2.33 -10.71
CA VAL A 222 -28.87 1.82 -12.06
C VAL A 222 -28.75 2.94 -13.10
N ARG A 223 -29.17 4.16 -12.77
CA ARG A 223 -28.98 5.31 -13.67
C ARG A 223 -27.51 5.68 -13.82
N THR A 224 -26.74 5.62 -12.73
CA THR A 224 -25.29 5.81 -12.79
C THR A 224 -24.65 4.80 -13.74
N LEU A 225 -24.93 3.51 -13.56
CA LEU A 225 -24.39 2.47 -14.43
C LEU A 225 -24.82 2.65 -15.90
N ALA A 226 -26.07 3.03 -16.15
CA ALA A 226 -26.60 3.24 -17.51
C ALA A 226 -26.00 4.44 -18.25
N SER A 227 -25.33 5.36 -17.55
CA SER A 227 -24.69 6.54 -18.18
C SER A 227 -23.25 6.29 -18.63
N TYR A 228 -22.72 5.09 -18.38
CA TYR A 228 -21.38 4.70 -18.79
C TYR A 228 -21.40 3.50 -19.75
N ASN A 229 -20.47 3.50 -20.68
CA ASN A 229 -20.24 2.35 -21.54
C ASN A 229 -19.37 1.33 -20.80
N PHE A 230 -19.82 0.09 -20.73
CA PHE A 230 -19.06 -1.04 -20.18
C PHE A 230 -18.54 -1.89 -21.33
N THR A 231 -17.23 -2.13 -21.38
CA THR A 231 -16.66 -3.05 -22.36
C THR A 231 -16.54 -4.46 -21.78
N LEU A 232 -16.73 -5.44 -22.64
CA LEU A 232 -16.48 -6.86 -22.35
C LEU A 232 -15.10 -7.28 -22.84
N ALA A 233 -14.44 -6.47 -23.67
CA ALA A 233 -13.10 -6.76 -24.20
C ALA A 233 -12.02 -6.24 -23.23
N GLU A 234 -11.18 -7.15 -22.76
CA GLU A 234 -10.07 -6.80 -21.83
C GLU A 234 -8.78 -6.39 -22.56
N ASN A 235 -8.70 -6.47 -23.90
CA ASN A 235 -7.41 -6.63 -24.58
C ASN A 235 -7.12 -5.75 -25.81
N THR A 236 -7.90 -4.72 -26.14
CA THR A 236 -7.52 -3.85 -27.26
C THR A 236 -7.25 -2.42 -26.82
N PRO A 237 -6.16 -1.78 -27.29
CA PRO A 237 -5.84 -0.38 -26.96
C PRO A 237 -6.94 0.63 -27.33
N LEU A 238 -7.74 0.33 -28.37
CA LEU A 238 -8.85 1.19 -28.83
C LEU A 238 -10.08 1.08 -27.92
N ASP A 239 -10.36 -0.08 -27.36
CA ASP A 239 -11.50 -0.28 -26.45
C ASP A 239 -11.20 0.30 -25.06
N GLN A 240 -9.93 0.45 -24.70
CA GLN A 240 -9.48 1.04 -23.44
C GLN A 240 -9.71 2.57 -23.37
N GLU A 241 -9.85 3.26 -24.50
CA GLU A 241 -9.97 4.73 -24.51
C GLU A 241 -11.37 5.27 -24.19
N VAL A 242 -12.43 4.47 -24.20
CA VAL A 242 -13.83 4.99 -24.13
C VAL A 242 -14.76 4.20 -23.23
N ALA A 243 -14.33 3.08 -22.62
CA ALA A 243 -15.21 2.19 -21.88
C ALA A 243 -14.66 1.78 -20.50
N LEU A 244 -15.57 1.48 -19.56
CA LEU A 244 -15.21 0.95 -18.24
C LEU A 244 -14.92 -0.54 -18.35
N ASP A 245 -13.69 -0.94 -18.09
CA ASP A 245 -13.25 -2.33 -18.07
C ASP A 245 -13.37 -2.97 -16.67
N PRO A 246 -13.31 -4.29 -16.55
CA PRO A 246 -13.35 -5.00 -15.26
C PRO A 246 -12.23 -4.59 -14.30
N GLU A 247 -11.10 -4.09 -14.79
CA GLU A 247 -9.98 -3.66 -13.98
C GLU A 247 -10.27 -2.37 -13.21
N LEU A 248 -11.03 -1.47 -13.84
CA LEU A 248 -11.46 -0.21 -13.20
C LEU A 248 -12.31 -0.44 -11.96
N LEU A 249 -13.00 -1.58 -11.87
CA LEU A 249 -13.72 -1.98 -10.65
C LEU A 249 -12.81 -2.12 -9.46
N GLY A 250 -11.60 -2.67 -9.63
CA GLY A 250 -10.59 -2.74 -8.57
C GLY A 250 -10.31 -1.35 -7.98
N LYS A 251 -10.10 -0.36 -8.84
CA LYS A 251 -9.83 1.04 -8.47
C LYS A 251 -10.99 1.69 -7.72
N VAL A 252 -12.23 1.42 -8.16
CA VAL A 252 -13.46 1.90 -7.48
C VAL A 252 -13.56 1.32 -6.07
N PHE A 253 -13.42 0.01 -5.95
CA PHE A 253 -13.60 -0.68 -4.68
C PHE A 253 -12.47 -0.41 -3.69
N GLU A 254 -11.23 -0.30 -4.10
CA GLU A 254 -10.14 0.07 -3.20
C GLU A 254 -10.30 1.48 -2.63
N ASN A 255 -10.79 2.41 -3.43
CA ASN A 255 -11.11 3.74 -2.93
C ASN A 255 -12.31 3.73 -1.96
N LEU A 256 -13.31 2.89 -2.18
CA LEU A 256 -14.41 2.68 -1.21
C LEU A 256 -13.91 2.01 0.07
N LEU A 257 -13.03 1.01 -0.05
CA LEU A 257 -12.39 0.35 1.09
C LEU A 257 -11.47 1.31 1.86
N ALA A 258 -10.78 2.21 1.19
CA ALA A 258 -9.96 3.25 1.82
C ALA A 258 -10.79 4.29 2.58
N ALA A 259 -12.03 4.55 2.13
CA ALA A 259 -13.00 5.37 2.86
C ALA A 259 -13.59 4.64 4.08
N TYR A 260 -13.54 3.31 4.08
CA TYR A 260 -13.97 2.42 5.15
C TYR A 260 -12.77 1.63 5.68
N ASN A 261 -12.24 1.98 6.86
CA ASN A 261 -11.19 1.21 7.50
C ASN A 261 -11.62 0.68 8.87
N PRO A 262 -11.84 -0.64 9.01
CA PRO A 262 -12.20 -1.26 10.27
C PRO A 262 -11.06 -1.27 11.29
N GLU A 263 -9.79 -1.19 10.85
CA GLU A 263 -8.62 -1.32 11.73
C GLU A 263 -8.31 -0.02 12.48
N THR A 264 -8.50 1.13 11.85
CA THR A 264 -8.13 2.42 12.42
C THR A 264 -9.31 3.23 12.95
N ARG A 265 -10.55 2.82 12.67
CA ARG A 265 -11.79 3.54 12.98
C ARG A 265 -11.80 5.01 12.52
N THR A 266 -11.00 5.32 11.50
CA THR A 266 -10.88 6.67 10.95
C THR A 266 -11.17 6.67 9.46
N THR A 267 -11.88 7.67 8.98
CA THR A 267 -12.29 7.87 7.58
C THR A 267 -11.15 8.39 6.69
N ALA A 268 -9.89 8.41 7.16
CA ALA A 268 -8.83 9.08 6.43
C ALA A 268 -7.92 8.11 5.67
N ARG A 269 -7.80 8.26 4.36
CA ARG A 269 -6.75 7.69 3.48
C ARG A 269 -5.34 7.70 4.10
N LYS A 270 -5.05 8.65 4.99
CA LYS A 270 -3.76 8.77 5.69
C LYS A 270 -3.51 7.68 6.73
N ALA A 271 -4.55 7.00 7.19
CA ALA A 271 -4.44 6.03 8.29
C ALA A 271 -4.25 4.59 7.80
N THR A 272 -4.67 4.25 6.57
CA THR A 272 -4.68 2.88 6.06
C THR A 272 -3.45 2.47 5.29
N GLY A 273 -2.74 3.41 4.68
CA GLY A 273 -1.62 3.09 3.81
C GLY A 273 -1.98 2.28 2.56
N SER A 274 -3.29 2.10 2.27
CA SER A 274 -3.75 1.37 1.08
C SER A 274 -3.82 2.29 -0.12
N TYR A 275 -3.10 1.93 -1.19
CA TYR A 275 -3.05 2.66 -2.46
C TYR A 275 -3.25 1.69 -3.61
N TYR A 276 -4.15 2.04 -4.54
CA TYR A 276 -4.29 1.30 -5.79
C TYR A 276 -3.01 1.42 -6.62
N THR A 277 -2.44 0.27 -6.99
CA THR A 277 -1.24 0.24 -7.82
C THR A 277 -1.59 0.50 -9.28
N PRO A 278 -1.00 1.51 -9.95
CA PRO A 278 -1.24 1.76 -11.37
C PRO A 278 -0.93 0.53 -12.22
N ARG A 279 -1.69 0.35 -13.29
CA ARG A 279 -1.60 -0.81 -14.18
C ARG A 279 -0.20 -1.00 -14.75
N GLU A 280 0.41 0.06 -15.21
CA GLU A 280 1.75 0.04 -15.81
C GLU A 280 2.80 -0.46 -14.81
N ILE A 281 2.63 -0.13 -13.53
CA ILE A 281 3.49 -0.63 -12.45
C ILE A 281 3.23 -2.12 -12.20
N VAL A 282 1.96 -2.54 -12.18
CA VAL A 282 1.60 -3.97 -12.03
C VAL A 282 2.20 -4.77 -13.18
N ASP A 283 2.00 -4.33 -14.43
CA ASP A 283 2.50 -5.00 -15.64
C ASP A 283 4.02 -5.16 -15.60
N TYR A 284 4.76 -4.08 -15.29
CA TYR A 284 6.21 -4.13 -15.14
C TYR A 284 6.67 -5.10 -14.05
N MET A 285 6.05 -5.04 -12.88
CA MET A 285 6.42 -5.91 -11.76
C MET A 285 6.12 -7.37 -12.05
N VAL A 286 4.98 -7.65 -12.68
CA VAL A 286 4.59 -8.99 -13.10
C VAL A 286 5.56 -9.55 -14.14
N ASP A 287 5.90 -8.76 -15.15
CA ASP A 287 6.86 -9.18 -16.18
C ASP A 287 8.24 -9.51 -15.57
N GLU A 288 8.80 -8.60 -14.77
CA GLU A 288 10.13 -8.78 -14.18
C GLU A 288 10.23 -9.98 -13.23
N VAL A 289 9.18 -10.24 -12.42
CA VAL A 289 9.20 -11.35 -11.47
C VAL A 289 8.93 -12.69 -12.14
N LEU A 290 8.01 -12.74 -13.12
CA LEU A 290 7.70 -13.97 -13.85
C LEU A 290 8.85 -14.38 -14.79
N ILE A 291 9.48 -13.41 -15.48
CA ILE A 291 10.67 -13.68 -16.29
C ILE A 291 11.78 -14.29 -15.42
N ALA A 292 12.02 -13.74 -14.23
CA ALA A 292 13.02 -14.28 -13.33
C ALA A 292 12.70 -15.70 -12.84
N ALA A 293 11.44 -15.94 -12.43
CA ALA A 293 10.99 -17.25 -11.99
C ALA A 293 11.07 -18.29 -13.11
N LEU A 294 10.59 -17.95 -14.31
CA LEU A 294 10.66 -18.86 -15.47
C LEU A 294 12.09 -19.07 -15.95
N ALA A 295 12.95 -18.06 -15.91
CA ALA A 295 14.36 -18.21 -16.24
C ALA A 295 15.07 -19.18 -15.28
N SER A 296 14.80 -19.10 -13.99
CA SER A 296 15.33 -20.03 -12.99
C SER A 296 14.90 -21.47 -13.29
N LYS A 297 13.60 -21.68 -13.55
CA LYS A 297 13.05 -23.01 -13.87
C LYS A 297 13.57 -23.55 -15.21
N LEU A 298 13.66 -22.71 -16.24
CA LEU A 298 14.17 -23.13 -17.55
C LEU A 298 15.67 -23.50 -17.50
N ARG A 299 16.50 -22.72 -16.78
CA ARG A 299 17.91 -23.07 -16.57
C ARG A 299 18.10 -24.38 -15.81
N THR A 300 17.16 -24.74 -14.93
CA THR A 300 17.18 -26.03 -14.25
C THR A 300 16.83 -27.18 -15.21
N ALA A 301 15.83 -26.97 -16.09
CA ALA A 301 15.39 -27.96 -17.05
C ALA A 301 16.30 -28.09 -18.29
N ALA A 302 16.87 -26.97 -18.74
CA ALA A 302 17.74 -26.84 -19.91
C ALA A 302 18.97 -25.95 -19.56
N PRO A 303 19.99 -26.52 -18.86
CA PRO A 303 21.14 -25.73 -18.39
C PRO A 303 21.94 -25.01 -19.50
N ASP A 304 21.96 -25.59 -20.71
CA ASP A 304 22.73 -25.08 -21.86
C ASP A 304 21.93 -24.07 -22.71
N ALA A 305 20.70 -23.73 -22.33
CA ALA A 305 19.84 -22.80 -23.05
C ALA A 305 20.48 -21.40 -23.12
N PRO A 306 20.74 -20.83 -24.33
CA PRO A 306 21.39 -19.52 -24.47
C PRO A 306 20.41 -18.39 -24.16
N ASP A 307 20.92 -17.26 -23.69
CA ASP A 307 20.23 -15.97 -23.56
C ASP A 307 18.77 -16.05 -23.03
N VAL A 308 18.53 -16.90 -22.03
CA VAL A 308 17.19 -17.24 -21.50
C VAL A 308 16.37 -15.99 -21.17
N GLU A 309 16.94 -15.01 -20.46
CA GLU A 309 16.19 -13.82 -20.06
C GLU A 309 15.83 -12.92 -21.25
N ALA A 310 16.72 -12.76 -22.23
CA ALA A 310 16.44 -11.95 -23.42
C ALA A 310 15.31 -12.56 -24.24
N ARG A 311 15.32 -13.89 -24.43
CA ARG A 311 14.26 -14.62 -25.14
C ARG A 311 12.93 -14.60 -24.38
N LEU A 312 12.97 -14.68 -23.03
CA LEU A 312 11.76 -14.50 -22.21
C LEU A 312 11.22 -13.07 -22.30
N ARG A 313 12.06 -12.04 -22.31
CA ARG A 313 11.60 -10.64 -22.54
C ARG A 313 10.91 -10.48 -23.89
N GLN A 314 11.40 -11.13 -24.94
CA GLN A 314 10.73 -11.14 -26.24
C GLN A 314 9.38 -11.89 -26.17
N LEU A 315 9.33 -13.02 -25.49
CA LEU A 315 8.07 -13.77 -25.29
C LEU A 315 7.02 -12.94 -24.56
N PHE A 316 7.42 -12.17 -23.53
CA PHE A 316 6.53 -11.31 -22.72
C PHE A 316 6.13 -10.00 -23.41
N ALA A 317 6.85 -9.60 -24.47
CA ALA A 317 6.56 -8.38 -25.21
C ALA A 317 5.20 -8.46 -25.93
N LEU A 318 4.44 -7.34 -25.88
CA LEU A 318 3.15 -7.19 -26.56
C LEU A 318 3.37 -6.93 -28.06
N ASN A 319 3.88 -7.92 -28.78
CA ASN A 319 4.09 -7.89 -30.23
C ASN A 319 3.68 -9.24 -30.83
N GLU A 320 3.61 -9.32 -32.15
CA GLU A 320 3.28 -10.54 -32.89
C GLU A 320 4.52 -11.37 -33.25
N GLU A 321 5.71 -10.98 -32.77
CA GLU A 321 6.93 -11.72 -33.06
C GLU A 321 6.89 -13.12 -32.44
N PRO A 322 7.26 -14.18 -33.18
CA PRO A 322 7.33 -15.53 -32.67
C PRO A 322 8.41 -15.67 -31.60
N HIS A 323 8.18 -16.53 -30.64
CA HIS A 323 9.20 -16.88 -29.63
C HIS A 323 10.38 -17.64 -30.28
N GLN A 324 11.54 -17.61 -29.60
CA GLN A 324 12.79 -18.24 -30.07
C GLN A 324 13.14 -19.52 -29.30
N PHE A 325 12.16 -20.14 -28.65
CA PHE A 325 12.36 -21.39 -27.88
C PHE A 325 12.16 -22.58 -28.78
N ASP A 326 13.00 -23.61 -28.60
CA ASP A 326 12.81 -24.90 -29.23
C ASP A 326 11.65 -25.69 -28.58
N GLU A 327 11.35 -26.86 -29.13
CA GLU A 327 10.22 -27.66 -28.70
C GLU A 327 10.35 -28.19 -27.26
N GLY A 328 11.55 -28.56 -26.83
CA GLY A 328 11.85 -29.02 -25.48
C GLY A 328 11.77 -27.88 -24.47
N GLU A 329 12.29 -26.71 -24.82
CA GLU A 329 12.21 -25.50 -24.01
C GLU A 329 10.77 -24.99 -23.87
N VAL A 330 9.96 -25.06 -24.94
CA VAL A 330 8.52 -24.73 -24.90
C VAL A 330 7.79 -25.65 -23.92
N GLU A 331 8.04 -26.97 -23.98
CA GLU A 331 7.42 -27.92 -23.07
C GLU A 331 7.84 -27.67 -21.61
N ALA A 332 9.12 -27.37 -21.38
CA ALA A 332 9.65 -27.01 -20.06
C ALA A 332 9.00 -25.73 -19.51
N LEU A 333 8.83 -24.71 -20.34
CA LEU A 333 8.19 -23.45 -19.95
C LEU A 333 6.70 -23.65 -19.61
N ILE A 334 5.96 -24.37 -20.44
CA ILE A 334 4.55 -24.63 -20.16
C ILE A 334 4.40 -25.49 -18.89
N HIS A 335 5.26 -26.50 -18.71
CA HIS A 335 5.29 -27.28 -17.47
C HIS A 335 5.61 -26.41 -16.26
N ALA A 336 6.58 -25.49 -16.38
CA ALA A 336 6.92 -24.54 -15.32
C ALA A 336 5.74 -23.66 -14.95
N ILE A 337 5.03 -23.08 -15.94
CA ILE A 337 3.84 -22.23 -15.72
C ILE A 337 2.72 -23.01 -15.03
N ASP A 338 2.46 -24.24 -15.45
CA ASP A 338 1.41 -25.10 -14.88
C ASP A 338 1.62 -25.41 -13.39
N HIS A 339 2.88 -25.34 -12.92
CA HIS A 339 3.24 -25.68 -11.53
C HIS A 339 3.67 -24.47 -10.68
N LEU A 340 3.67 -23.26 -11.25
CA LEU A 340 3.97 -22.04 -10.48
C LEU A 340 3.02 -21.87 -9.31
N LYS A 341 3.57 -21.49 -8.15
CA LYS A 341 2.81 -21.08 -6.96
C LYS A 341 3.10 -19.61 -6.68
N ILE A 342 2.09 -18.77 -6.86
CA ILE A 342 2.21 -17.32 -6.80
C ILE A 342 1.29 -16.78 -5.71
N LEU A 343 1.83 -16.01 -4.78
CA LEU A 343 1.11 -15.43 -3.65
C LEU A 343 1.16 -13.90 -3.68
N ASP A 344 0.01 -13.28 -3.52
CA ASP A 344 -0.10 -11.90 -3.07
C ASP A 344 -0.59 -11.90 -1.60
N PRO A 345 0.28 -11.57 -0.61
CA PRO A 345 -0.07 -11.67 0.80
C PRO A 345 -0.80 -10.44 1.36
N ALA A 346 -1.09 -9.45 0.53
CA ALA A 346 -1.90 -8.26 0.82
C ALA A 346 -2.68 -7.83 -0.42
N CYS A 347 -3.46 -8.77 -0.99
CA CYS A 347 -3.93 -8.70 -2.38
C CYS A 347 -4.96 -7.59 -2.64
N GLY A 348 -5.56 -6.98 -1.62
CA GLY A 348 -6.58 -5.96 -1.79
C GLY A 348 -7.69 -6.41 -2.73
N SER A 349 -7.99 -5.60 -3.71
CA SER A 349 -8.96 -5.91 -4.79
C SER A 349 -8.42 -6.85 -5.87
N GLY A 350 -7.21 -7.41 -5.73
CA GLY A 350 -6.65 -8.42 -6.64
C GLY A 350 -5.93 -7.84 -7.86
N ALA A 351 -5.29 -6.68 -7.77
CA ALA A 351 -4.57 -6.07 -8.90
C ALA A 351 -3.44 -6.97 -9.43
N PHE A 352 -2.55 -7.42 -8.55
CA PHE A 352 -1.45 -8.32 -8.94
C PHE A 352 -1.95 -9.71 -9.37
N PRO A 353 -2.86 -10.39 -8.65
CA PRO A 353 -3.44 -11.65 -9.12
C PRO A 353 -4.03 -11.58 -10.53
N MET A 354 -4.73 -10.49 -10.86
CA MET A 354 -5.29 -10.30 -12.21
C MET A 354 -4.22 -10.03 -13.25
N GLY A 355 -3.24 -9.17 -12.96
CA GLY A 355 -2.11 -8.91 -13.86
C GLY A 355 -1.33 -10.19 -14.19
N ILE A 356 -1.08 -11.04 -13.19
CA ILE A 356 -0.45 -12.36 -13.35
C ILE A 356 -1.30 -13.26 -14.26
N LEU A 357 -2.61 -13.34 -13.98
CA LEU A 357 -3.53 -14.15 -14.75
C LEU A 357 -3.49 -13.78 -16.23
N HIS A 358 -3.64 -12.50 -16.54
CA HIS A 358 -3.63 -12.00 -17.93
C HIS A 358 -2.29 -12.25 -18.62
N LYS A 359 -1.19 -11.98 -17.92
CA LYS A 359 0.16 -12.17 -18.50
C LYS A 359 0.45 -13.66 -18.77
N LEU A 360 0.13 -14.55 -17.84
CA LEU A 360 0.35 -15.98 -18.04
C LEU A 360 -0.53 -16.55 -19.17
N VAL A 361 -1.78 -16.10 -19.30
CA VAL A 361 -2.66 -16.48 -20.43
C VAL A 361 -2.05 -16.00 -21.76
N PHE A 362 -1.57 -14.77 -21.81
CA PHE A 362 -0.89 -14.20 -22.98
C PHE A 362 0.36 -15.03 -23.38
N VAL A 363 1.23 -15.32 -22.41
CA VAL A 363 2.45 -16.10 -22.62
C VAL A 363 2.12 -17.51 -23.10
N LEU A 364 1.16 -18.19 -22.48
CA LEU A 364 0.69 -19.51 -22.92
C LEU A 364 0.07 -19.45 -24.33
N GLY A 365 -0.60 -18.35 -24.69
CA GLY A 365 -1.11 -18.12 -26.05
C GLY A 365 -0.03 -18.11 -27.11
N LYS A 366 1.15 -17.50 -26.79
CA LYS A 366 2.32 -17.51 -27.69
C LYS A 366 3.06 -18.87 -27.73
N LEU A 367 3.19 -19.55 -26.57
CA LEU A 367 3.89 -20.84 -26.49
C LEU A 367 3.11 -22.01 -27.09
N ASP A 368 1.78 -21.99 -26.96
CA ASP A 368 0.88 -23.06 -27.43
C ASP A 368 -0.33 -22.46 -28.17
N PRO A 369 -0.14 -21.94 -29.39
CA PRO A 369 -1.23 -21.41 -30.20
C PRO A 369 -2.30 -22.48 -30.42
N GLY A 370 -3.57 -22.17 -30.07
CA GLY A 370 -4.67 -23.10 -30.18
C GLY A 370 -4.77 -24.15 -29.06
N ASN A 371 -3.96 -24.10 -28.02
CA ASN A 371 -3.98 -25.00 -26.86
C ASN A 371 -3.78 -26.50 -27.17
N VAL A 372 -3.08 -26.85 -28.21
CA VAL A 372 -2.93 -28.24 -28.66
C VAL A 372 -2.18 -29.09 -27.62
N ARG A 373 -1.06 -28.57 -27.12
CA ARG A 373 -0.22 -29.23 -26.10
C ARG A 373 -0.93 -29.28 -24.76
N TRP A 374 -1.57 -28.20 -24.38
CA TRP A 374 -2.31 -28.10 -23.11
C TRP A 374 -3.50 -29.06 -23.12
N LYS A 375 -4.27 -29.15 -24.23
CA LYS A 375 -5.37 -30.10 -24.41
C LYS A 375 -4.87 -31.54 -24.24
N ALA A 376 -3.79 -31.91 -24.91
CA ALA A 376 -3.23 -33.26 -24.83
C ALA A 376 -2.87 -33.64 -23.38
N ARG A 377 -2.29 -32.73 -22.61
CA ARG A 377 -1.98 -32.99 -21.20
C ARG A 377 -3.21 -33.10 -20.32
N GLN A 378 -4.23 -32.27 -20.53
CA GLN A 378 -5.47 -32.36 -19.75
C GLN A 378 -6.19 -33.71 -20.05
N LEU A 379 -6.19 -34.14 -21.29
CA LEU A 379 -6.73 -35.45 -21.67
C LEU A 379 -5.94 -36.61 -21.05
N ALA A 380 -4.61 -36.52 -21.02
CA ALA A 380 -3.75 -37.52 -20.37
C ALA A 380 -4.03 -37.61 -18.87
N LYS A 381 -4.08 -36.46 -18.14
CA LYS A 381 -4.46 -36.41 -16.71
C LYS A 381 -5.86 -36.99 -16.46
N ALA A 382 -6.82 -36.68 -17.32
CA ALA A 382 -8.18 -37.18 -17.19
C ALA A 382 -8.24 -38.70 -17.41
N ALA A 383 -7.39 -39.27 -18.28
CA ALA A 383 -7.28 -40.72 -18.52
C ALA A 383 -6.79 -41.51 -17.30
N GLU A 384 -6.04 -40.84 -16.38
CA GLU A 384 -5.55 -41.44 -15.13
C GLU A 384 -6.62 -41.53 -14.03
N ILE A 385 -7.82 -40.94 -14.23
CA ILE A 385 -8.91 -40.99 -13.24
C ILE A 385 -9.38 -42.44 -13.10
N PRO A 386 -9.34 -43.04 -11.89
CA PRO A 386 -9.68 -44.46 -11.70
C PRO A 386 -11.15 -44.77 -11.99
N ASP A 387 -12.06 -43.85 -11.63
CA ASP A 387 -13.51 -44.05 -11.83
C ASP A 387 -13.88 -43.85 -13.31
N PRO A 388 -14.40 -44.87 -14.01
CA PRO A 388 -14.72 -44.77 -15.42
C PRO A 388 -15.79 -43.72 -15.76
N GLN A 389 -16.82 -43.60 -14.93
CA GLN A 389 -17.90 -42.63 -15.17
C GLN A 389 -17.44 -41.17 -14.97
N VAL A 390 -16.60 -40.93 -13.94
CA VAL A 390 -16.00 -39.64 -13.70
C VAL A 390 -15.02 -39.30 -14.82
N ARG A 391 -14.19 -40.24 -15.22
CA ARG A 391 -13.23 -40.10 -16.32
C ARG A 391 -13.89 -39.72 -17.64
N GLU A 392 -14.92 -40.46 -18.05
CA GLU A 392 -15.64 -40.23 -19.31
C GLU A 392 -16.31 -38.84 -19.31
N ARG A 393 -16.87 -38.44 -18.19
CA ARG A 393 -17.48 -37.13 -18.02
C ARG A 393 -16.44 -36.00 -18.10
N VAL A 394 -15.28 -36.13 -17.44
CA VAL A 394 -14.21 -35.16 -17.50
C VAL A 394 -13.62 -35.04 -18.90
N LEU A 395 -13.41 -36.17 -19.59
CA LEU A 395 -12.96 -36.19 -20.99
C LEU A 395 -13.94 -35.44 -21.90
N ALA A 396 -15.25 -35.73 -21.76
CA ALA A 396 -16.30 -35.04 -22.52
C ALA A 396 -16.34 -33.50 -22.20
N ASP A 397 -16.21 -33.15 -20.96
CA ASP A 397 -16.16 -31.71 -20.54
C ASP A 397 -14.93 -31.00 -21.15
N ILE A 398 -13.77 -31.67 -21.22
CA ILE A 398 -12.55 -31.14 -21.86
C ILE A 398 -12.80 -30.97 -23.38
N GLU A 399 -13.25 -32.00 -24.06
CA GLU A 399 -13.52 -31.95 -25.50
C GLU A 399 -14.53 -30.85 -25.85
N GLN A 400 -15.58 -30.71 -25.08
CA GLN A 400 -16.58 -29.66 -25.27
C GLN A 400 -15.97 -28.25 -25.11
N ALA A 401 -15.08 -28.08 -24.14
CA ALA A 401 -14.39 -26.79 -23.91
C ALA A 401 -13.58 -26.34 -25.13
N PHE A 402 -12.85 -27.29 -25.70
CA PHE A 402 -12.01 -27.00 -26.87
C PHE A 402 -12.83 -26.83 -28.17
N THR A 403 -13.93 -27.57 -28.32
CA THR A 403 -14.81 -27.44 -29.48
C THR A 403 -15.57 -26.13 -29.52
N ALA A 404 -15.91 -25.57 -28.35
CA ALA A 404 -16.54 -24.25 -28.22
C ALA A 404 -15.59 -23.10 -28.49
N ASN A 405 -14.29 -23.32 -28.69
CA ASN A 405 -13.25 -22.32 -28.88
C ASN A 405 -13.10 -21.34 -27.68
N GLU A 406 -13.33 -21.85 -26.47
CA GLU A 406 -13.17 -21.13 -25.18
C GLU A 406 -11.74 -21.34 -24.65
N LEU A 407 -10.75 -21.08 -25.49
CA LEU A 407 -9.35 -21.42 -25.22
C LEU A 407 -8.82 -20.71 -23.96
N ASP A 408 -9.17 -19.45 -23.78
CA ASP A 408 -8.66 -18.66 -22.65
C ASP A 408 -9.43 -18.91 -21.35
N TYR A 409 -10.72 -19.23 -21.43
CA TYR A 409 -11.49 -19.67 -20.26
C TYR A 409 -10.83 -20.85 -19.54
N GLY A 410 -10.45 -21.88 -20.28
CA GLY A 410 -9.82 -23.08 -19.70
C GLY A 410 -8.46 -22.77 -19.07
N ARG A 411 -7.62 -21.95 -19.74
CA ARG A 411 -6.34 -21.47 -19.20
C ARG A 411 -6.52 -20.65 -17.93
N LYS A 412 -7.44 -19.66 -17.95
CA LYS A 412 -7.75 -18.81 -16.78
C LYS A 412 -8.22 -19.66 -15.61
N LEU A 413 -9.15 -20.59 -15.84
CA LEU A 413 -9.66 -21.46 -14.79
C LEU A 413 -8.54 -22.30 -14.15
N TYR A 414 -7.69 -22.92 -14.96
CA TYR A 414 -6.57 -23.73 -14.48
C TYR A 414 -5.57 -22.89 -13.65
N LEU A 415 -5.18 -21.71 -14.14
CA LEU A 415 -4.23 -20.85 -13.46
C LEU A 415 -4.78 -20.33 -12.12
N ILE A 416 -6.06 -19.96 -12.05
CA ILE A 416 -6.73 -19.56 -10.81
C ILE A 416 -6.79 -20.73 -9.83
N GLU A 417 -7.04 -21.93 -10.32
CA GLU A 417 -7.15 -23.14 -9.49
C GLU A 417 -5.79 -23.57 -8.92
N ASN A 418 -4.75 -23.52 -9.74
CA ASN A 418 -3.49 -24.21 -9.40
C ASN A 418 -2.33 -23.26 -9.07
N CYS A 419 -2.34 -22.03 -9.57
CA CYS A 419 -1.17 -21.18 -9.55
C CYS A 419 -1.30 -19.91 -8.67
N ILE A 420 -2.51 -19.31 -8.59
CA ILE A 420 -2.69 -17.97 -8.02
C ILE A 420 -3.38 -18.03 -6.67
N TYR A 421 -2.76 -17.39 -5.67
CA TYR A 421 -3.25 -17.31 -4.30
C TYR A 421 -3.23 -15.86 -3.82
N GLY A 422 -4.24 -15.49 -3.03
CA GLY A 422 -4.34 -14.16 -2.45
C GLY A 422 -4.75 -14.20 -0.98
N VAL A 423 -4.14 -13.34 -0.18
CA VAL A 423 -4.49 -13.12 1.22
C VAL A 423 -4.75 -11.63 1.45
N ASP A 424 -5.78 -11.29 2.17
CA ASP A 424 -6.00 -9.94 2.67
C ASP A 424 -6.67 -10.00 4.05
N ILE A 425 -6.41 -9.03 4.90
CA ILE A 425 -7.02 -8.98 6.22
C ILE A 425 -8.51 -8.64 6.16
N GLN A 426 -8.95 -7.98 5.08
CA GLN A 426 -10.32 -7.52 4.89
C GLN A 426 -11.15 -8.54 4.08
N PRO A 427 -12.19 -9.16 4.65
CA PRO A 427 -13.04 -10.11 3.92
C PRO A 427 -13.67 -9.54 2.64
N ILE A 428 -14.02 -8.25 2.66
CA ILE A 428 -14.65 -7.60 1.51
C ILE A 428 -13.65 -7.39 0.35
N ALA A 429 -12.38 -7.09 0.64
CA ALA A 429 -11.33 -7.01 -0.39
C ALA A 429 -11.15 -8.36 -1.10
N VAL A 430 -11.11 -9.44 -0.34
CA VAL A 430 -11.07 -10.82 -0.86
C VAL A 430 -12.28 -11.12 -1.76
N GLN A 431 -13.48 -10.66 -1.39
CA GLN A 431 -14.68 -10.85 -2.22
C GLN A 431 -14.57 -10.10 -3.56
N ILE A 432 -13.98 -8.91 -3.56
CA ILE A 432 -13.76 -8.12 -4.78
C ILE A 432 -12.72 -8.81 -5.67
N ALA A 433 -11.63 -9.33 -5.12
CA ALA A 433 -10.64 -10.10 -5.87
C ALA A 433 -11.27 -11.33 -6.55
N LYS A 434 -12.13 -12.07 -5.82
CA LYS A 434 -12.91 -13.19 -6.39
C LYS A 434 -13.86 -12.73 -7.50
N LEU A 435 -14.54 -11.58 -7.31
CA LEU A 435 -15.42 -11.01 -8.33
C LEU A 435 -14.69 -10.75 -9.64
N ARG A 436 -13.49 -10.15 -9.58
CA ARG A 436 -12.69 -9.87 -10.78
C ARG A 436 -12.31 -11.15 -11.52
N CYS A 437 -11.91 -12.20 -10.79
CA CYS A 437 -11.71 -13.53 -11.38
C CYS A 437 -12.98 -14.06 -12.07
N PHE A 438 -14.15 -13.90 -11.45
CA PHE A 438 -15.42 -14.34 -12.03
C PHE A 438 -15.79 -13.56 -13.29
N ILE A 439 -15.61 -12.25 -13.32
CA ILE A 439 -15.84 -11.43 -14.51
C ILE A 439 -14.94 -11.90 -15.65
N SER A 440 -13.64 -12.04 -15.38
CA SER A 440 -12.66 -12.50 -16.37
C SER A 440 -13.01 -13.88 -16.95
N LEU A 441 -13.54 -14.80 -16.12
CA LEU A 441 -14.01 -16.11 -16.58
C LEU A 441 -15.30 -16.03 -17.40
N VAL A 442 -16.24 -15.14 -17.04
CA VAL A 442 -17.53 -15.04 -17.76
C VAL A 442 -17.36 -14.35 -19.11
N VAL A 443 -16.49 -13.35 -19.19
CA VAL A 443 -16.27 -12.58 -20.42
C VAL A 443 -15.85 -13.49 -21.59
N ASP A 444 -15.01 -14.50 -21.36
CA ASP A 444 -14.50 -15.40 -22.40
C ASP A 444 -15.53 -16.45 -22.87
N GLN A 445 -16.61 -16.66 -22.11
CA GLN A 445 -17.59 -17.69 -22.46
C GLN A 445 -18.54 -17.22 -23.58
N ARG A 446 -18.88 -18.09 -24.50
CA ARG A 446 -19.79 -17.81 -25.59
C ARG A 446 -21.21 -18.26 -25.26
N VAL A 447 -22.18 -17.41 -25.55
CA VAL A 447 -23.61 -17.70 -25.37
C VAL A 447 -24.08 -18.57 -26.50
N ASN A 448 -24.66 -19.73 -26.16
CA ASN A 448 -25.32 -20.64 -27.10
C ASN A 448 -26.77 -20.90 -26.65
N PRO A 449 -27.77 -20.25 -27.26
CA PRO A 449 -29.19 -20.39 -26.86
C PRO A 449 -29.75 -21.81 -26.98
N ARG A 450 -29.08 -22.70 -27.72
CA ARG A 450 -29.54 -24.08 -27.93
C ARG A 450 -28.90 -25.07 -26.95
N ALA A 451 -27.90 -24.67 -26.22
CA ALA A 451 -27.20 -25.50 -25.24
C ALA A 451 -27.84 -25.38 -23.86
N ASP A 452 -27.66 -26.42 -23.03
CA ASP A 452 -28.02 -26.38 -21.62
C ASP A 452 -27.34 -25.18 -20.93
N ASN A 453 -28.05 -24.52 -20.03
CA ASN A 453 -27.58 -23.34 -19.33
C ASN A 453 -27.04 -22.22 -20.26
N LEU A 454 -27.57 -22.11 -21.49
CA LEU A 454 -27.10 -21.19 -22.55
C LEU A 454 -25.64 -21.42 -22.97
N GLY A 455 -25.08 -22.59 -22.74
CA GLY A 455 -23.65 -22.88 -22.94
C GLY A 455 -22.73 -22.30 -21.87
N ILE A 456 -23.26 -21.56 -20.91
CA ILE A 456 -22.47 -20.92 -19.84
C ILE A 456 -22.11 -21.96 -18.77
N ARG A 457 -20.81 -22.01 -18.44
CA ARG A 457 -20.29 -22.88 -17.39
C ARG A 457 -20.45 -22.22 -16.02
N THR A 458 -20.65 -23.07 -15.03
CA THR A 458 -20.70 -22.60 -13.63
C THR A 458 -19.35 -22.05 -13.18
N LEU A 459 -19.38 -20.99 -12.38
CA LEU A 459 -18.18 -20.39 -11.79
C LEU A 459 -17.58 -21.32 -10.72
N PRO A 460 -16.25 -21.35 -10.56
CA PRO A 460 -15.57 -22.09 -9.51
C PRO A 460 -15.85 -21.51 -8.13
N ASN A 461 -15.55 -22.28 -7.07
CA ASN A 461 -15.63 -21.81 -5.70
C ASN A 461 -14.23 -21.39 -5.22
N LEU A 462 -13.98 -20.09 -5.11
CA LEU A 462 -12.64 -19.49 -4.86
C LEU A 462 -12.30 -19.31 -3.37
N GLU A 463 -13.09 -19.85 -2.46
CA GLU A 463 -12.96 -19.64 -1.01
C GLU A 463 -11.63 -20.14 -0.43
N THR A 464 -11.01 -21.14 -1.08
CA THR A 464 -9.72 -21.71 -0.67
C THR A 464 -8.53 -21.21 -1.51
N LYS A 465 -8.74 -20.22 -2.39
CA LYS A 465 -7.68 -19.60 -3.20
C LYS A 465 -7.43 -18.15 -2.78
N PHE A 466 -8.50 -17.47 -2.39
CA PHE A 466 -8.44 -16.12 -1.83
C PHE A 466 -9.06 -16.14 -0.44
N VAL A 467 -8.24 -15.90 0.59
CA VAL A 467 -8.65 -16.03 1.99
C VAL A 467 -8.51 -14.71 2.74
N ALA A 468 -9.45 -14.48 3.67
CA ALA A 468 -9.33 -13.37 4.61
C ALA A 468 -8.54 -13.83 5.84
N ALA A 469 -7.32 -13.27 6.01
CA ALA A 469 -6.42 -13.69 7.07
C ALA A 469 -5.37 -12.61 7.41
N ASN A 470 -4.82 -12.66 8.63
CA ASN A 470 -3.69 -11.82 9.00
C ASN A 470 -2.36 -12.49 8.63
N THR A 471 -1.77 -12.08 7.52
CA THR A 471 -0.52 -12.64 6.96
C THR A 471 0.67 -12.57 7.92
N LEU A 472 0.68 -11.60 8.84
CA LEU A 472 1.83 -11.38 9.74
C LEU A 472 1.77 -12.22 11.02
N ILE A 473 0.70 -12.95 11.26
CA ILE A 473 0.56 -13.84 12.41
C ILE A 473 0.58 -15.28 11.92
N GLY A 474 1.71 -15.94 12.15
CA GLY A 474 1.85 -17.38 11.87
C GLY A 474 1.29 -18.24 13.01
N LEU A 475 1.39 -19.56 12.84
CA LEU A 475 1.06 -20.54 13.89
C LEU A 475 2.28 -20.78 14.78
N ASP A 476 2.04 -20.87 16.10
CA ASP A 476 3.05 -21.34 17.05
C ASP A 476 3.19 -22.85 16.89
N ARG A 477 4.26 -23.26 16.20
CA ARG A 477 4.63 -24.68 16.02
C ARG A 477 5.52 -25.12 17.17
N PRO A 478 5.39 -26.37 17.72
CA PRO A 478 6.24 -26.85 18.77
C PRO A 478 7.71 -26.93 18.32
N ALA A 479 8.63 -26.47 19.19
CA ALA A 479 10.06 -26.41 18.90
C ALA A 479 10.71 -27.82 18.73
N GLN A 480 10.16 -28.85 19.36
CA GLN A 480 10.50 -30.24 19.11
C GLN A 480 9.31 -30.91 18.43
N GLN A 481 9.44 -31.19 17.16
CA GLN A 481 8.49 -32.08 16.49
C GLN A 481 8.76 -33.50 17.02
N ALA A 482 7.88 -34.01 17.88
CA ALA A 482 7.69 -35.43 18.00
C ALA A 482 7.43 -36.02 16.60
N LEU A 483 7.76 -37.30 16.38
CA LEU A 483 7.44 -37.99 15.13
C LEU A 483 5.97 -37.68 14.79
N ARG A 484 5.76 -36.90 13.74
CA ARG A 484 4.43 -36.46 13.30
C ARG A 484 3.54 -37.70 13.12
N ASN A 485 2.34 -37.65 13.67
CA ASN A 485 1.42 -38.76 13.56
C ASN A 485 1.05 -39.01 12.07
N PRO A 486 1.34 -40.18 11.47
CA PRO A 486 1.06 -40.41 10.03
C PRO A 486 -0.41 -40.24 9.64
N LYS A 487 -1.32 -40.37 10.62
CA LYS A 487 -2.76 -40.14 10.39
C LYS A 487 -3.07 -38.68 10.08
N ILE A 488 -2.29 -37.73 10.59
CA ILE A 488 -2.45 -36.31 10.24
C ILE A 488 -2.20 -36.10 8.76
N ASP A 489 -1.12 -36.66 8.22
CA ASP A 489 -0.78 -36.54 6.80
C ASP A 489 -1.86 -37.18 5.89
N GLU A 490 -2.51 -38.24 6.34
CA GLU A 490 -3.62 -38.86 5.63
C GLU A 490 -4.85 -37.95 5.61
N LEU A 491 -5.20 -37.38 6.77
CA LEU A 491 -6.35 -36.50 6.90
C LEU A 491 -6.14 -35.17 6.17
N GLU A 492 -4.92 -34.61 6.15
CA GLU A 492 -4.58 -33.42 5.38
C GLU A 492 -4.68 -33.66 3.87
N ARG A 493 -4.26 -34.84 3.39
CA ARG A 493 -4.48 -35.23 1.99
C ARG A 493 -5.97 -35.35 1.67
N GLU A 494 -6.76 -35.88 2.58
CA GLU A 494 -8.22 -35.95 2.42
C GLU A 494 -8.83 -34.54 2.43
N LEU A 495 -8.39 -33.67 3.34
CA LEU A 495 -8.84 -32.29 3.40
C LEU A 495 -8.55 -31.55 2.10
N ALA A 496 -7.36 -31.74 1.50
CA ALA A 496 -7.01 -31.17 0.20
C ALA A 496 -7.94 -31.65 -0.91
N ARG A 497 -8.24 -32.97 -0.96
CA ARG A 497 -9.20 -33.54 -1.92
C ARG A 497 -10.61 -32.99 -1.74
N VAL A 498 -11.07 -32.81 -0.49
CA VAL A 498 -12.39 -32.21 -0.20
C VAL A 498 -12.46 -30.77 -0.68
N ARG A 499 -11.40 -29.99 -0.50
CA ARG A 499 -11.33 -28.60 -0.97
C ARG A 499 -11.27 -28.49 -2.49
N GLU A 500 -10.55 -29.40 -3.15
CA GLU A 500 -10.54 -29.52 -4.60
C GLU A 500 -11.94 -29.92 -5.14
N ALA A 501 -12.59 -30.87 -4.51
CA ALA A 501 -13.97 -31.24 -4.84
C ALA A 501 -14.97 -30.09 -4.60
N HIS A 502 -14.73 -29.27 -3.57
CA HIS A 502 -15.52 -28.06 -3.32
C HIS A 502 -15.32 -27.01 -4.42
N PHE A 503 -14.09 -26.82 -4.91
CA PHE A 503 -13.77 -25.86 -5.97
C PHE A 503 -14.63 -26.08 -7.21
N THR A 504 -14.85 -27.33 -7.59
CA THR A 504 -15.65 -27.75 -8.77
C THR A 504 -17.12 -28.06 -8.46
N ALA A 505 -17.55 -27.95 -7.21
CA ALA A 505 -18.90 -28.32 -6.78
C ALA A 505 -19.97 -27.42 -7.41
N LYS A 506 -20.89 -28.03 -8.20
CA LYS A 506 -21.92 -27.34 -8.99
C LYS A 506 -23.26 -27.14 -8.27
N THR A 507 -23.52 -27.85 -7.16
CA THR A 507 -24.81 -27.77 -6.47
C THR A 507 -24.68 -27.34 -5.01
N PRO A 508 -25.70 -26.68 -4.44
CA PRO A 508 -25.69 -26.33 -3.02
C PRO A 508 -25.55 -27.55 -2.09
N ALA A 509 -26.11 -28.69 -2.48
CA ALA A 509 -26.01 -29.92 -1.72
C ALA A 509 -24.59 -30.50 -1.71
N THR A 510 -23.90 -30.51 -2.85
CA THR A 510 -22.50 -30.92 -2.96
C THR A 510 -21.58 -29.97 -2.19
N LYS A 511 -21.75 -28.65 -2.32
CA LYS A 511 -21.00 -27.66 -1.55
C LYS A 511 -21.16 -27.91 -0.05
N ARG A 512 -22.39 -28.07 0.42
CA ARG A 512 -22.65 -28.32 1.85
C ARG A 512 -21.96 -29.59 2.32
N LYS A 513 -22.03 -30.68 1.58
CA LYS A 513 -21.37 -31.95 1.93
C LYS A 513 -19.84 -31.78 2.04
N CYS A 514 -19.22 -31.06 1.10
CA CYS A 514 -17.80 -30.76 1.16
C CYS A 514 -17.47 -29.90 2.38
N ARG A 515 -18.23 -28.84 2.68
CA ARG A 515 -18.05 -27.97 3.85
C ARG A 515 -18.19 -28.70 5.19
N GLU A 516 -19.19 -29.56 5.31
CA GLU A 516 -19.39 -30.42 6.49
C GLU A 516 -18.21 -31.39 6.67
N ARG A 517 -17.71 -31.98 5.59
CA ARG A 517 -16.54 -32.89 5.65
C ARG A 517 -15.24 -32.12 5.97
N ASP A 518 -15.02 -30.94 5.37
CA ASP A 518 -13.91 -30.06 5.69
C ASP A 518 -13.90 -29.70 7.19
N ALA A 519 -15.05 -29.28 7.74
CA ALA A 519 -15.16 -28.95 9.16
C ALA A 519 -14.86 -30.15 10.07
N ALA A 520 -15.35 -31.35 9.73
CA ALA A 520 -15.06 -32.56 10.47
C ALA A 520 -13.57 -32.93 10.44
N LEU A 521 -12.94 -32.86 9.27
CA LEU A 521 -11.50 -33.13 9.11
C LEU A 521 -10.65 -32.13 9.90
N ARG A 522 -10.94 -30.82 9.84
CA ARG A 522 -10.25 -29.79 10.61
C ARG A 522 -10.33 -30.06 12.12
N ALA A 523 -11.49 -30.45 12.63
CA ALA A 523 -11.67 -30.79 14.04
C ALA A 523 -10.87 -32.05 14.43
N GLU A 524 -10.87 -33.10 13.58
CA GLU A 524 -10.11 -34.35 13.81
C GLU A 524 -8.59 -34.08 13.82
N ILE A 525 -8.08 -33.36 12.80
CA ILE A 525 -6.66 -32.99 12.72
C ILE A 525 -6.26 -32.15 13.94
N ALA A 526 -7.05 -31.12 14.31
CA ALA A 526 -6.77 -30.29 15.47
C ALA A 526 -6.73 -31.09 16.79
N GLY A 527 -7.59 -32.11 16.91
CA GLY A 527 -7.56 -33.08 18.02
C GLY A 527 -6.25 -33.86 18.09
N LEU A 528 -5.76 -34.38 16.95
CA LEU A 528 -4.49 -35.12 16.87
C LEU A 528 -3.27 -34.19 17.13
N LEU A 529 -3.26 -33.01 16.53
CA LEU A 529 -2.20 -32.02 16.74
C LEU A 529 -2.01 -31.66 18.23
N LYS A 530 -3.11 -31.58 18.98
CA LYS A 530 -3.06 -31.35 20.42
C LYS A 530 -2.35 -32.50 21.14
N HIS A 531 -2.52 -33.75 20.71
CA HIS A 531 -1.82 -34.89 21.23
C HIS A 531 -0.32 -34.92 20.86
N ASP A 532 0.01 -34.33 19.71
CA ASP A 532 1.38 -34.20 19.18
C ASP A 532 2.13 -32.98 19.76
N GLY A 533 1.62 -32.35 20.83
CA GLY A 533 2.31 -31.30 21.57
C GLY A 533 2.02 -29.87 21.08
N TRP A 534 1.06 -29.69 20.17
CA TRP A 534 0.62 -28.35 19.77
C TRP A 534 -0.16 -27.68 20.90
N GLY A 535 0.01 -26.36 21.06
CA GLY A 535 -0.74 -25.58 22.04
C GLY A 535 -2.25 -25.71 21.85
N SER A 536 -3.00 -25.88 22.94
CA SER A 536 -4.47 -26.03 22.89
C SER A 536 -5.16 -24.83 22.22
N ALA A 537 -4.59 -23.62 22.33
CA ALA A 537 -5.10 -22.42 21.68
C ALA A 537 -4.93 -22.51 20.14
N THR A 538 -3.75 -22.90 19.67
CA THR A 538 -3.45 -23.07 18.24
C THR A 538 -4.31 -24.15 17.60
N ALA A 539 -4.46 -25.31 18.26
CA ALA A 539 -5.35 -26.38 17.76
C ALA A 539 -6.82 -25.91 17.67
N LYS A 540 -7.29 -25.12 18.64
CA LYS A 540 -8.64 -24.55 18.60
C LYS A 540 -8.79 -23.53 17.45
N MET A 541 -7.78 -22.70 17.20
CA MET A 541 -7.78 -21.74 16.09
C MET A 541 -7.88 -22.45 14.73
N LEU A 542 -7.10 -23.53 14.57
CA LEU A 542 -7.12 -24.34 13.35
C LEU A 542 -8.51 -24.96 13.10
N ALA A 543 -9.10 -25.56 14.12
CA ALA A 543 -10.45 -26.15 14.04
C ALA A 543 -11.52 -25.09 13.73
N ALA A 544 -11.42 -23.92 14.34
CA ALA A 544 -12.41 -22.85 14.24
C ALA A 544 -12.35 -22.07 12.92
N TRP A 545 -11.23 -22.09 12.21
CA TRP A 545 -11.13 -21.38 10.93
C TRP A 545 -12.07 -21.99 9.90
N ASP A 546 -12.98 -21.17 9.38
CA ASP A 546 -13.93 -21.57 8.32
C ASP A 546 -13.65 -20.77 7.03
N PRO A 547 -13.06 -21.39 5.98
CA PRO A 547 -12.79 -20.71 4.71
C PRO A 547 -14.05 -20.24 4.01
N TYR A 548 -15.21 -20.76 4.36
CA TYR A 548 -16.50 -20.50 3.71
C TYR A 548 -17.28 -19.35 4.36
N ASP A 549 -16.88 -18.87 5.54
CA ASP A 549 -17.48 -17.67 6.16
C ASP A 549 -16.92 -16.40 5.49
N GLN A 550 -17.72 -15.84 4.59
CA GLN A 550 -17.34 -14.65 3.82
C GLN A 550 -17.29 -13.34 4.63
N ASN A 551 -17.63 -13.35 5.90
CA ASN A 551 -17.62 -12.20 6.79
C ASN A 551 -16.49 -12.25 7.82
N ALA A 552 -15.87 -13.40 8.00
CA ALA A 552 -14.81 -13.60 8.98
C ALA A 552 -13.42 -13.46 8.35
N SER A 553 -12.49 -12.90 9.12
CA SER A 553 -11.06 -12.92 8.83
C SER A 553 -10.36 -13.79 9.86
N ALA A 554 -9.46 -14.67 9.41
CA ALA A 554 -8.63 -15.44 10.32
C ALA A 554 -7.60 -14.54 11.02
N GLY A 555 -7.46 -14.69 12.33
CA GLY A 555 -6.44 -13.98 13.10
C GLY A 555 -5.00 -14.44 12.79
N PHE A 556 -4.81 -15.41 11.91
CA PHE A 556 -3.54 -16.00 11.54
C PHE A 556 -3.52 -16.37 10.05
N PHE A 557 -2.32 -16.59 9.52
CA PHE A 557 -2.12 -17.16 8.19
C PHE A 557 -1.11 -18.30 8.24
N ASP A 558 -1.45 -19.42 7.63
CA ASP A 558 -0.55 -20.56 7.43
C ASP A 558 -0.77 -21.15 6.04
N ALA A 559 0.27 -21.13 5.21
CA ALA A 559 0.19 -21.52 3.80
C ALA A 559 -0.10 -23.04 3.64
N GLU A 560 0.43 -23.87 4.52
CA GLU A 560 0.16 -25.30 4.53
C GLU A 560 -1.31 -25.59 4.88
N TRP A 561 -1.79 -25.01 5.98
CA TRP A 561 -3.17 -25.22 6.44
C TRP A 561 -4.24 -24.64 5.50
N MET A 562 -4.00 -23.42 5.00
CA MET A 562 -5.00 -22.73 4.20
C MET A 562 -4.97 -23.10 2.72
N PHE A 563 -3.79 -23.33 2.15
CA PHE A 563 -3.59 -23.56 0.72
C PHE A 563 -2.98 -24.91 0.38
N GLY A 564 -2.53 -25.70 1.36
CA GLY A 564 -1.82 -26.96 1.13
C GLY A 564 -0.40 -26.77 0.57
N GLN A 565 0.21 -25.58 0.76
CA GLN A 565 1.54 -25.26 0.24
C GLN A 565 2.61 -25.47 1.32
N THR A 566 3.38 -26.54 1.19
CA THR A 566 4.47 -26.92 2.12
C THR A 566 5.86 -26.45 1.67
N ALA A 567 6.08 -26.35 0.35
CA ALA A 567 7.38 -26.00 -0.23
C ALA A 567 7.61 -24.47 -0.36
N GLY A 568 6.66 -23.63 0.07
CA GLY A 568 6.67 -22.20 -0.17
C GLY A 568 6.18 -21.83 -1.58
N PHE A 569 6.25 -20.53 -1.90
CA PHE A 569 5.78 -19.99 -3.17
C PHE A 569 6.95 -19.70 -4.12
N ASP A 570 6.77 -19.96 -5.39
CA ASP A 570 7.76 -19.60 -6.43
C ASP A 570 7.83 -18.09 -6.65
N VAL A 571 6.72 -17.40 -6.43
CA VAL A 571 6.62 -15.94 -6.54
C VAL A 571 5.80 -15.38 -5.38
N VAL A 572 6.32 -14.33 -4.74
CA VAL A 572 5.57 -13.47 -3.81
C VAL A 572 5.60 -12.05 -4.34
N ILE A 573 4.43 -11.50 -4.64
CA ILE A 573 4.29 -10.18 -5.26
C ILE A 573 3.16 -9.40 -4.62
N GLY A 574 3.30 -8.06 -4.49
CA GLY A 574 2.22 -7.25 -3.93
C GLY A 574 2.60 -5.81 -3.62
N ASN A 575 1.62 -5.13 -3.01
CA ASN A 575 1.75 -3.79 -2.45
C ASN A 575 1.35 -3.82 -0.96
N PRO A 576 2.29 -4.06 -0.03
CA PRO A 576 1.97 -4.17 1.39
C PRO A 576 1.52 -2.83 1.99
N PRO A 577 0.76 -2.83 3.11
CA PRO A 577 0.26 -1.60 3.72
C PRO A 577 1.38 -0.72 4.31
N TYR A 578 1.28 0.63 4.13
CA TYR A 578 2.25 1.62 4.62
C TYR A 578 1.79 2.24 5.94
N VAL A 579 1.56 1.42 6.96
CA VAL A 579 1.08 1.85 8.28
C VAL A 579 2.26 2.05 9.23
N ARG A 580 2.29 3.21 9.91
CA ARG A 580 3.32 3.51 10.92
C ARG A 580 3.05 2.75 12.21
N ILE A 581 4.09 2.25 12.85
CA ILE A 581 3.99 1.51 14.11
C ILE A 581 3.36 2.33 15.23
N GLN A 582 3.51 3.67 15.22
CA GLN A 582 2.87 4.53 16.21
C GLN A 582 1.34 4.43 16.15
N THR A 583 0.76 4.40 14.94
CA THR A 583 -0.67 4.21 14.74
C THR A 583 -1.12 2.84 15.26
N LEU A 584 -0.33 1.79 15.00
CA LEU A 584 -0.63 0.44 15.51
C LEU A 584 -0.48 0.31 17.03
N ASN A 585 0.43 1.05 17.66
CA ASN A 585 0.54 1.07 19.12
C ASN A 585 -0.74 1.54 19.79
N ASP A 586 -1.45 2.48 19.16
CA ASP A 586 -2.70 3.04 19.68
C ASP A 586 -3.91 2.13 19.37
N THR A 587 -3.91 1.41 18.24
CA THR A 587 -5.08 0.66 17.75
C THR A 587 -4.97 -0.85 17.94
N ALA A 588 -3.76 -1.42 17.93
CA ALA A 588 -3.49 -2.87 17.98
C ALA A 588 -2.19 -3.21 18.74
N PRO A 589 -2.08 -2.87 20.04
CA PRO A 589 -0.84 -3.04 20.81
C PRO A 589 -0.37 -4.50 20.92
N ASP A 590 -1.28 -5.47 20.92
CA ASP A 590 -0.94 -6.89 20.95
C ASP A 590 -0.28 -7.36 19.66
N LEU A 591 -0.75 -6.87 18.51
CA LEU A 591 -0.09 -7.10 17.23
C LEU A 591 1.34 -6.54 17.25
N VAL A 592 1.54 -5.33 17.75
CA VAL A 592 2.88 -4.73 17.84
C VAL A 592 3.82 -5.56 18.69
N ARG A 593 3.35 -6.12 19.79
CA ARG A 593 4.13 -7.03 20.63
C ARG A 593 4.50 -8.30 19.87
N HIS A 594 3.54 -8.93 19.22
CA HIS A 594 3.77 -10.12 18.39
C HIS A 594 4.82 -9.85 17.30
N LEU A 595 4.73 -8.72 16.58
CA LEU A 595 5.68 -8.37 15.52
C LEU A 595 7.10 -8.23 16.06
N LYS A 596 7.30 -7.59 17.21
CA LYS A 596 8.63 -7.45 17.85
C LYS A 596 9.25 -8.77 18.26
N ASP A 597 8.41 -9.71 18.68
CA ASP A 597 8.88 -11.02 19.13
C ASP A 597 9.29 -11.94 17.97
N HIS A 598 8.58 -11.86 16.82
CA HIS A 598 8.68 -12.81 15.72
C HIS A 598 9.42 -12.30 14.47
N TYR A 599 9.65 -10.97 14.35
CA TYR A 599 10.27 -10.38 13.17
C TYR A 599 11.50 -9.54 13.52
N ALA A 600 12.62 -9.82 12.85
CA ALA A 600 13.84 -9.05 13.01
C ALA A 600 13.66 -7.59 12.57
N ALA A 601 12.94 -7.38 11.46
CA ALA A 601 12.62 -6.05 10.92
C ALA A 601 11.83 -5.15 11.89
N ALA A 602 11.12 -5.74 12.87
CA ALA A 602 10.32 -5.01 13.85
C ALA A 602 11.10 -4.59 15.12
N LYS A 603 12.38 -4.98 15.27
CA LYS A 603 13.12 -4.82 16.53
C LYS A 603 13.69 -3.42 16.78
N LYS A 604 13.75 -2.54 15.77
CA LYS A 604 14.43 -1.24 15.90
C LYS A 604 13.55 -0.05 15.52
N GLY A 605 13.40 0.90 16.42
CA GLY A 605 12.85 2.23 16.16
C GLY A 605 11.37 2.27 15.79
N ASN A 606 10.99 3.37 15.14
CA ASN A 606 9.63 3.65 14.66
C ASN A 606 9.53 3.25 13.19
N TYR A 607 9.33 1.98 12.94
CA TYR A 607 9.22 1.41 11.60
C TYR A 607 7.81 1.55 11.02
N ASP A 608 7.71 1.38 9.71
CA ASP A 608 6.46 1.22 8.98
C ASP A 608 6.21 -0.28 8.72
N LEU A 609 4.96 -0.73 8.71
CA LEU A 609 4.59 -2.14 8.67
C LEU A 609 5.15 -2.90 7.45
N TYR A 610 5.35 -2.22 6.32
CA TYR A 610 5.85 -2.83 5.09
C TYR A 610 7.22 -3.53 5.27
N VAL A 611 8.08 -3.08 6.19
CA VAL A 611 9.39 -3.76 6.42
C VAL A 611 9.20 -5.17 6.98
N VAL A 612 8.14 -5.35 7.78
CA VAL A 612 7.76 -6.67 8.31
C VAL A 612 7.19 -7.55 7.21
N PHE A 613 6.40 -6.98 6.29
CA PHE A 613 5.89 -7.70 5.12
C PHE A 613 7.01 -8.19 4.19
N VAL A 614 8.11 -7.46 4.05
CA VAL A 614 9.28 -7.93 3.27
C VAL A 614 9.89 -9.18 3.93
N GLU A 615 10.11 -9.16 5.25
CA GLU A 615 10.61 -10.34 5.96
C GLU A 615 9.64 -11.52 5.89
N ALA A 616 8.33 -11.26 6.06
CA ALA A 616 7.28 -12.28 5.95
C ALA A 616 7.24 -12.88 4.53
N GLY A 617 7.28 -12.05 3.50
CA GLY A 617 7.30 -12.49 2.10
C GLY A 617 8.50 -13.38 1.79
N LEU A 618 9.69 -13.01 2.26
CA LEU A 618 10.89 -13.86 2.12
C LEU A 618 10.76 -15.21 2.84
N LYS A 619 10.07 -15.26 4.00
CA LYS A 619 9.80 -16.51 4.71
C LYS A 619 8.83 -17.42 3.94
N LEU A 620 7.92 -16.84 3.18
CA LEU A 620 6.91 -17.55 2.38
C LEU A 620 7.43 -18.08 1.04
N LEU A 621 8.59 -17.61 0.57
CA LEU A 621 9.21 -18.08 -0.68
C LEU A 621 9.79 -19.49 -0.55
N SER A 622 9.71 -20.26 -1.64
CA SER A 622 10.51 -21.47 -1.86
C SER A 622 12.02 -21.12 -1.97
N GLU A 623 12.89 -22.10 -1.95
CA GLU A 623 14.37 -21.90 -1.98
C GLU A 623 14.85 -21.09 -3.19
N HIS A 624 14.19 -21.22 -4.33
CA HIS A 624 14.49 -20.49 -5.57
C HIS A 624 13.41 -19.48 -5.94
N GLY A 625 12.59 -19.08 -4.95
CA GLY A 625 11.48 -18.17 -5.15
C GLY A 625 11.92 -16.73 -5.40
N GLU A 626 11.12 -16.04 -6.19
CA GLU A 626 11.29 -14.65 -6.58
C GLU A 626 10.25 -13.74 -5.90
N PHE A 627 10.66 -12.52 -5.60
CA PHE A 627 9.86 -11.58 -4.84
C PHE A 627 9.80 -10.22 -5.53
N ALA A 628 8.63 -9.57 -5.51
CA ALA A 628 8.46 -8.22 -6.02
C ALA A 628 7.46 -7.42 -5.19
N TYR A 629 7.89 -6.34 -4.54
CA TYR A 629 7.00 -5.40 -3.87
C TYR A 629 7.20 -3.96 -4.34
N ILE A 630 6.11 -3.20 -4.40
CA ILE A 630 6.17 -1.75 -4.40
C ILE A 630 6.03 -1.26 -2.96
N LEU A 631 6.97 -0.43 -2.50
CA LEU A 631 7.02 0.00 -1.10
C LEU A 631 7.84 1.30 -0.91
N PRO A 632 7.69 2.02 0.21
CA PRO A 632 8.48 3.20 0.49
C PRO A 632 9.98 2.89 0.62
N HIS A 633 10.80 3.65 -0.11
CA HIS A 633 12.27 3.45 -0.09
C HIS A 633 12.96 4.00 1.16
N LYS A 634 12.24 4.59 2.11
CA LYS A 634 12.80 5.18 3.34
C LYS A 634 13.70 4.23 4.14
N PHE A 635 13.44 2.93 4.11
CA PHE A 635 14.26 1.96 4.84
C PHE A 635 15.70 1.88 4.31
N PHE A 636 15.99 2.40 3.12
CA PHE A 636 17.36 2.47 2.61
C PHE A 636 18.26 3.32 3.51
N ASN A 637 17.73 4.43 4.04
CA ASN A 637 18.51 5.44 4.76
C ASN A 637 18.06 5.65 6.21
N ALA A 638 16.87 5.16 6.59
CA ALA A 638 16.37 5.34 7.95
C ALA A 638 17.00 4.33 8.94
N GLN A 639 17.18 4.74 10.20
CA GLN A 639 17.72 3.87 11.25
C GLN A 639 16.86 2.61 11.48
N TYR A 640 15.53 2.72 11.40
CA TYR A 640 14.65 1.57 11.58
C TYR A 640 14.80 0.53 10.46
N GLY A 641 15.35 0.91 9.31
CA GLY A 641 15.60 0.02 8.18
C GLY A 641 16.80 -0.90 8.36
N GLU A 642 17.68 -0.64 9.33
CA GLU A 642 18.91 -1.42 9.52
C GLU A 642 18.68 -2.93 9.68
N PRO A 643 17.71 -3.41 10.49
CA PRO A 643 17.48 -4.86 10.60
C PRO A 643 17.05 -5.49 9.27
N LEU A 644 16.21 -4.79 8.48
CA LEU A 644 15.82 -5.27 7.15
C LEU A 644 17.00 -5.23 6.18
N ARG A 645 17.79 -4.15 6.16
CA ARG A 645 19.01 -4.08 5.33
C ARG A 645 20.00 -5.20 5.68
N LYS A 646 20.14 -5.50 6.97
CA LYS A 646 20.95 -6.64 7.44
C LYS A 646 20.44 -7.96 6.86
N LEU A 647 19.16 -8.25 6.99
CA LEU A 647 18.56 -9.46 6.45
C LEU A 647 18.80 -9.58 4.93
N LEU A 648 18.53 -8.51 4.18
CA LEU A 648 18.66 -8.51 2.73
C LEU A 648 20.11 -8.61 2.25
N SER A 649 21.05 -7.97 2.95
CA SER A 649 22.48 -8.01 2.58
C SER A 649 23.15 -9.33 2.96
N GLU A 650 22.88 -9.88 4.14
CA GLU A 650 23.44 -11.18 4.58
C GLU A 650 22.98 -12.32 3.69
N GLY A 651 21.70 -12.34 3.30
CA GLY A 651 21.16 -13.31 2.34
C GLY A 651 21.45 -12.99 0.88
N ARG A 652 22.07 -11.85 0.57
CA ARG A 652 22.30 -11.35 -0.82
C ARG A 652 21.03 -11.34 -1.66
N HIS A 653 19.88 -11.06 -1.03
CA HIS A 653 18.58 -11.21 -1.68
C HIS A 653 18.28 -10.18 -2.75
N LEU A 654 18.98 -9.02 -2.77
CA LEU A 654 18.74 -7.95 -3.74
C LEU A 654 19.09 -8.34 -5.16
N ARG A 655 18.11 -8.41 -6.06
CA ARG A 655 18.27 -8.70 -7.48
C ARG A 655 18.09 -7.45 -8.34
N HIS A 656 17.06 -6.66 -8.06
CA HIS A 656 16.73 -5.49 -8.87
C HIS A 656 15.98 -4.45 -8.04
N VAL A 657 16.28 -3.16 -8.23
CA VAL A 657 15.60 -2.03 -7.59
C VAL A 657 15.30 -0.98 -8.65
N VAL A 658 14.04 -0.50 -8.71
CA VAL A 658 13.68 0.71 -9.45
C VAL A 658 13.34 1.80 -8.44
N HIS A 659 14.18 2.84 -8.41
CA HIS A 659 14.06 3.95 -7.46
C HIS A 659 13.51 5.20 -8.15
N PHE A 660 12.33 5.67 -7.73
CA PHE A 660 11.64 6.81 -8.37
C PHE A 660 11.98 8.19 -7.77
N GLY A 661 12.99 8.29 -6.91
CA GLY A 661 13.35 9.57 -6.31
C GLY A 661 12.20 10.18 -5.51
N ASP A 662 11.85 11.41 -5.84
CA ASP A 662 10.72 12.15 -5.26
C ASP A 662 9.44 12.11 -6.13
N GLN A 663 9.43 11.28 -7.16
CA GLN A 663 8.26 11.12 -8.02
C GLN A 663 7.10 10.46 -7.28
N GLN A 664 5.89 10.94 -7.51
CA GLN A 664 4.68 10.42 -6.89
C GLN A 664 3.98 9.41 -7.80
N ILE A 665 4.14 8.14 -7.48
CA ILE A 665 3.40 7.05 -8.14
C ILE A 665 1.92 7.09 -7.74
N PHE A 666 1.64 7.41 -6.47
CA PHE A 666 0.28 7.44 -5.94
C PHE A 666 -0.20 8.90 -5.79
N PRO A 667 -1.22 9.34 -6.54
CA PRO A 667 -1.75 10.70 -6.45
C PRO A 667 -2.17 11.06 -5.02
N GLY A 668 -1.62 12.16 -4.49
CA GLY A 668 -1.93 12.66 -3.15
C GLY A 668 -1.23 11.93 -2.00
N ALA A 669 -0.39 10.93 -2.28
CA ALA A 669 0.46 10.30 -1.27
C ALA A 669 1.72 11.14 -1.00
N THR A 670 2.16 11.12 0.26
CA THR A 670 3.44 11.75 0.68
C THR A 670 4.59 10.74 0.73
N ASN A 671 4.34 9.48 0.36
CA ASN A 671 5.32 8.42 0.38
C ASN A 671 6.01 8.29 -0.98
N TYR A 672 7.34 8.36 -0.99
CA TYR A 672 8.16 8.06 -2.15
C TYR A 672 8.51 6.58 -2.15
N VAL A 673 8.23 5.90 -3.24
CA VAL A 673 8.32 4.45 -3.34
C VAL A 673 9.44 3.98 -4.25
N CYS A 674 9.77 2.70 -4.16
CA CYS A 674 10.59 1.96 -5.10
C CYS A 674 9.91 0.62 -5.45
N LEU A 675 10.33 0.01 -6.54
CA LEU A 675 10.05 -1.39 -6.80
C LEU A 675 11.25 -2.20 -6.31
N LEU A 676 10.98 -3.16 -5.45
CA LEU A 676 11.98 -4.01 -4.81
C LEU A 676 11.80 -5.46 -5.30
N PHE A 677 12.81 -5.97 -6.00
CA PHE A 677 12.84 -7.35 -6.46
C PHE A 677 13.95 -8.10 -5.73
N LEU A 678 13.58 -9.23 -5.13
CA LEU A 678 14.49 -10.07 -4.36
C LEU A 678 14.46 -11.49 -4.90
N THR A 679 15.54 -12.23 -4.66
CA THR A 679 15.58 -13.68 -4.88
C THR A 679 15.98 -14.40 -3.59
N LYS A 680 15.32 -15.49 -3.29
CA LYS A 680 15.60 -16.29 -2.08
C LYS A 680 16.97 -16.98 -2.15
N ALA A 681 17.33 -17.44 -3.34
CA ALA A 681 18.61 -18.14 -3.58
C ALA A 681 19.85 -17.24 -3.42
N GLY A 682 19.68 -15.92 -3.41
CA GLY A 682 20.75 -14.93 -3.38
C GLY A 682 21.27 -14.59 -4.78
N ALA A 683 21.61 -13.30 -4.97
CA ALA A 683 22.15 -12.76 -6.20
C ALA A 683 23.63 -12.38 -6.06
N GLN A 684 24.40 -12.43 -7.15
CA GLN A 684 25.77 -11.93 -7.18
C GLN A 684 25.82 -10.40 -7.39
N GLU A 685 24.84 -9.89 -8.14
CA GLU A 685 24.72 -8.48 -8.50
C GLU A 685 23.28 -8.02 -8.33
N CYS A 686 23.09 -6.73 -8.03
CA CYS A 686 21.82 -6.04 -8.00
C CYS A 686 21.78 -5.00 -9.13
N ARG A 687 20.79 -5.09 -10.00
CA ARG A 687 20.48 -4.06 -11.00
C ARG A 687 19.74 -2.90 -10.30
N TRP A 688 20.35 -1.72 -10.29
CA TRP A 688 19.78 -0.52 -9.66
C TRP A 688 19.42 0.50 -10.74
N VAL A 689 18.13 0.79 -10.88
CA VAL A 689 17.56 1.73 -11.84
C VAL A 689 17.15 3.01 -11.14
N ARG A 690 17.46 4.16 -11.73
CA ARG A 690 17.04 5.47 -11.21
C ARG A 690 16.07 6.14 -12.20
N ALA A 691 14.78 6.14 -11.88
CA ALA A 691 13.71 6.68 -12.70
C ALA A 691 13.27 8.05 -12.15
N ASP A 692 14.06 9.09 -12.43
CA ASP A 692 13.81 10.46 -11.96
C ASP A 692 12.73 11.19 -12.78
N ASN A 693 12.35 10.70 -13.96
CA ASN A 693 11.21 11.13 -14.75
C ASN A 693 10.22 9.96 -14.87
N LEU A 694 9.13 10.03 -14.12
CA LEU A 694 8.13 8.98 -14.08
C LEU A 694 7.42 8.80 -15.43
N ALA A 695 7.07 9.89 -16.12
CA ALA A 695 6.35 9.83 -17.39
C ALA A 695 7.19 9.13 -18.48
N ASP A 696 8.47 9.48 -18.61
CA ASP A 696 9.38 8.85 -19.56
C ASP A 696 9.60 7.37 -19.20
N TRP A 697 9.72 7.06 -17.90
CA TRP A 697 9.91 5.68 -17.48
C TRP A 697 8.66 4.83 -17.75
N LEU A 698 7.46 5.33 -17.47
CA LEU A 698 6.21 4.62 -17.78
C LEU A 698 6.02 4.40 -19.29
N ALA A 699 6.48 5.32 -20.13
CA ALA A 699 6.39 5.19 -21.58
C ALA A 699 7.38 4.16 -22.17
N THR A 700 8.53 3.95 -21.52
CA THR A 700 9.63 3.17 -22.11
C THR A 700 10.13 2.02 -21.24
N PHE A 701 9.81 2.04 -19.96
CA PHE A 701 10.39 1.22 -18.89
C PHE A 701 11.92 1.24 -18.86
N ARG A 702 12.51 2.34 -19.34
CA ARG A 702 13.96 2.58 -19.38
C ARG A 702 14.33 3.80 -18.58
N ALA A 703 15.41 3.69 -17.83
CA ALA A 703 16.04 4.80 -17.11
C ALA A 703 17.52 4.46 -16.91
N PRO A 704 18.37 5.43 -16.51
CA PRO A 704 19.75 5.15 -16.14
C PRO A 704 19.83 4.04 -15.10
N GLU A 705 20.71 3.06 -15.35
CA GLU A 705 20.88 1.91 -14.47
C GLU A 705 22.36 1.57 -14.25
N THR A 706 22.63 0.79 -13.20
CA THR A 706 23.95 0.26 -12.88
C THR A 706 23.81 -1.11 -12.24
N ALA A 707 24.69 -2.04 -12.59
CA ALA A 707 24.86 -3.30 -11.89
C ALA A 707 25.85 -3.12 -10.76
N LEU A 708 25.44 -3.51 -9.55
CA LEU A 708 26.24 -3.38 -8.33
C LEU A 708 26.50 -4.75 -7.73
N PRO A 709 27.73 -5.09 -7.36
CA PRO A 709 28.01 -6.34 -6.64
C PRO A 709 27.17 -6.43 -5.37
N ALA A 710 26.59 -7.59 -5.07
CA ALA A 710 25.79 -7.82 -3.88
C ALA A 710 26.54 -7.48 -2.57
N ALA A 711 27.88 -7.68 -2.56
CA ALA A 711 28.73 -7.35 -1.42
C ALA A 711 28.79 -5.84 -1.09
N ARG A 712 28.36 -4.95 -1.99
CA ARG A 712 28.25 -3.51 -1.70
C ARG A 712 27.14 -3.20 -0.70
N PHE A 713 26.11 -4.01 -0.66
CA PHE A 713 25.01 -3.82 0.25
C PHE A 713 25.36 -4.40 1.62
N THR A 714 25.27 -3.56 2.65
CA THR A 714 25.57 -3.90 4.05
C THR A 714 24.41 -3.43 4.94
N PRO A 715 24.42 -3.72 6.23
CA PRO A 715 23.42 -3.15 7.17
C PRO A 715 23.41 -1.61 7.23
N ALA A 716 24.50 -0.94 6.81
CA ALA A 716 24.57 0.52 6.71
C ALA A 716 23.61 1.06 5.66
N GLU A 717 23.44 2.39 5.60
CA GLU A 717 22.57 3.07 4.66
C GLU A 717 22.96 2.79 3.20
N TRP A 718 21.95 2.60 2.36
CA TRP A 718 22.13 2.34 0.93
C TRP A 718 22.02 3.62 0.12
N ASN A 719 23.15 4.30 -0.07
CA ASN A 719 23.28 5.46 -0.91
C ASN A 719 23.87 5.03 -2.25
N VAL A 720 23.04 5.04 -3.31
CA VAL A 720 23.44 4.60 -4.64
C VAL A 720 23.29 5.75 -5.63
N ALA A 721 24.39 6.13 -6.25
CA ALA A 721 24.39 7.01 -7.40
C ALA A 721 24.44 6.18 -8.69
N VAL A 722 23.67 6.61 -9.67
CA VAL A 722 23.57 5.93 -10.99
C VAL A 722 24.08 6.84 -12.10
N GLY A 723 24.62 6.27 -13.14
CA GLY A 723 25.14 7.01 -14.29
C GLY A 723 26.55 7.57 -14.09
N ALA A 724 26.91 8.62 -14.84
CA ALA A 724 28.25 9.17 -14.88
C ALA A 724 28.81 9.62 -13.52
N GLY A 725 27.94 10.01 -12.59
CA GLY A 725 28.34 10.44 -11.26
C GLY A 725 28.67 9.32 -10.25
N SER A 726 28.45 8.04 -10.58
CA SER A 726 28.64 6.94 -9.62
C SER A 726 30.08 6.80 -9.15
N ARG A 727 31.05 6.91 -10.08
CA ARG A 727 32.50 6.83 -9.75
C ARG A 727 32.94 7.98 -8.84
N LEU A 728 32.49 9.19 -9.12
CA LEU A 728 32.78 10.36 -8.28
C LEU A 728 32.16 10.18 -6.88
N PHE A 729 30.92 9.71 -6.81
CA PHE A 729 30.27 9.44 -5.54
C PHE A 729 31.05 8.43 -4.70
N ASP A 730 31.47 7.32 -5.28
CA ASP A 730 32.27 6.29 -4.64
C ASP A 730 33.66 6.84 -4.18
N LYS A 731 34.29 7.69 -5.00
CA LYS A 731 35.54 8.39 -4.63
C LYS A 731 35.37 9.24 -3.39
N LEU A 732 34.33 10.07 -3.33
CA LEU A 732 34.03 10.94 -2.18
C LEU A 732 33.59 10.12 -0.96
N GLN A 733 32.83 9.04 -1.15
CA GLN A 733 32.41 8.18 -0.06
C GLN A 733 33.58 7.46 0.62
N ARG A 734 34.69 7.18 -0.09
CA ARG A 734 35.90 6.54 0.43
C ARG A 734 36.80 7.51 1.23
N ILE A 735 36.57 8.83 1.21
CA ILE A 735 37.32 9.76 2.04
C ILE A 735 37.11 9.38 3.51
N PRO A 736 38.17 9.10 4.26
CA PRO A 736 38.05 8.48 5.58
C PRO A 736 37.45 9.43 6.64
N VAL A 737 37.71 10.74 6.52
CA VAL A 737 37.21 11.72 7.49
C VAL A 737 35.84 12.24 7.02
N LYS A 738 34.82 12.09 7.88
CA LYS A 738 33.48 12.63 7.69
C LYS A 738 33.23 13.76 8.68
N LEU A 739 32.19 14.55 8.43
CA LEU A 739 31.83 15.66 9.31
C LEU A 739 31.66 15.22 10.77
N GLU A 740 31.11 14.02 11.03
CA GLU A 740 30.94 13.46 12.37
C GLU A 740 32.28 13.26 13.11
N GLN A 741 33.39 13.03 12.39
CA GLN A 741 34.70 12.90 13.04
C GLN A 741 35.29 14.23 13.46
N VAL A 742 34.98 15.35 12.80
CA VAL A 742 35.45 16.71 13.12
C VAL A 742 34.46 17.49 14.00
N ALA A 743 33.15 17.16 13.89
CA ALA A 743 32.15 17.75 14.77
C ALA A 743 32.25 17.17 16.18
N ASP A 744 32.13 18.07 17.19
CA ASP A 744 31.86 17.66 18.56
C ASP A 744 30.39 17.26 18.71
N ARG A 745 29.50 18.10 18.16
CA ARG A 745 28.07 17.80 18.11
C ARG A 745 27.42 18.28 16.81
N ILE A 746 26.41 17.52 16.35
CA ILE A 746 25.44 17.93 15.33
C ILE A 746 24.07 17.84 16.00
N SER A 747 23.53 18.99 16.40
CA SER A 747 22.39 19.09 17.31
C SER A 747 21.19 19.74 16.62
N GLN A 748 20.01 19.13 16.73
CA GLN A 748 18.77 19.77 16.32
C GLN A 748 18.46 20.98 17.20
N GLY A 749 17.79 21.97 16.64
CA GLY A 749 17.34 23.16 17.37
C GLY A 749 16.37 22.82 18.52
N ILE A 750 16.16 23.83 19.37
CA ILE A 750 15.34 23.66 20.59
C ILE A 750 13.87 23.41 20.27
N ARG A 751 13.20 22.68 21.18
CA ARG A 751 11.75 22.47 21.20
C ARG A 751 11.19 22.97 22.52
N THR A 752 10.49 24.10 22.48
CA THR A 752 9.94 24.74 23.69
C THR A 752 8.68 24.03 24.20
N SER A 753 7.95 23.36 23.33
CA SER A 753 6.60 22.78 23.56
C SER A 753 5.55 23.82 23.98
N ALA A 754 5.83 25.11 23.74
CA ALA A 754 4.92 26.25 23.94
C ALA A 754 5.51 27.47 23.20
N ASN A 755 5.63 27.39 21.88
CA ASN A 755 6.22 28.48 21.09
C ASN A 755 5.45 29.80 21.25
N GLU A 756 4.15 29.77 21.49
CA GLU A 756 3.27 30.92 21.71
C GLU A 756 3.66 31.70 22.96
N ILE A 757 4.36 31.08 23.90
CA ILE A 757 4.83 31.70 25.14
C ILE A 757 6.32 32.04 25.08
N TYR A 758 7.14 31.07 24.69
CA TYR A 758 8.59 31.24 24.75
C TYR A 758 9.16 32.01 23.57
N VAL A 759 8.51 32.01 22.38
CA VAL A 759 8.97 32.72 21.20
C VAL A 759 8.18 34.00 21.03
N LEU A 760 8.86 35.13 21.08
CA LEU A 760 8.30 36.49 21.12
C LEU A 760 8.73 37.25 19.88
N ASP A 761 7.85 38.09 19.34
CA ASP A 761 8.16 38.97 18.21
C ASP A 761 8.68 40.33 18.76
N VAL A 762 10.00 40.60 18.69
CA VAL A 762 10.65 41.80 19.18
C VAL A 762 10.17 43.01 18.38
N ARG A 763 9.75 44.07 19.09
CA ARG A 763 9.33 45.34 18.51
C ARG A 763 10.46 46.36 18.54
N TRP A 764 11.09 46.50 19.71
CA TRP A 764 12.25 47.39 19.87
C TRP A 764 13.10 46.95 21.06
N GLU A 765 14.38 47.31 21.01
CA GLU A 765 15.37 47.10 22.09
C GLU A 765 15.85 48.49 22.61
N ARG A 766 15.90 48.65 23.92
CA ARG A 766 16.38 49.86 24.54
C ARG A 766 17.16 49.56 25.83
N GLY A 767 18.47 49.72 25.75
CA GLY A 767 19.36 49.42 26.87
C GLY A 767 19.29 47.94 27.26
N SER A 768 19.05 47.65 28.53
CA SER A 768 18.94 46.29 29.07
C SER A 768 17.55 45.65 28.89
N LEU A 769 16.61 46.29 28.19
CA LEU A 769 15.23 45.85 28.05
C LEU A 769 14.87 45.65 26.57
N ILE A 770 14.01 44.66 26.32
CA ILE A 770 13.34 44.46 25.06
C ILE A 770 11.82 44.58 25.24
N THR A 771 11.14 45.16 24.27
CA THR A 771 9.70 45.10 24.16
C THR A 771 9.37 44.14 23.03
N ALA A 772 8.54 43.13 23.33
CA ALA A 772 8.18 42.11 22.39
C ALA A 772 6.67 41.76 22.49
N TYR A 773 6.08 41.35 21.40
CA TYR A 773 4.69 40.93 21.37
C TYR A 773 4.56 39.44 21.75
N SER A 774 3.72 39.19 22.74
CA SER A 774 3.35 37.82 23.17
C SER A 774 2.08 37.38 22.47
N LYS A 775 2.17 36.31 21.70
CA LYS A 775 1.01 35.72 21.03
C LYS A 775 -0.01 35.15 22.02
N GLN A 776 0.45 34.54 23.11
CA GLN A 776 -0.42 33.96 24.13
C GLN A 776 -1.21 35.01 24.92
N LEU A 777 -0.58 36.16 25.25
CA LEU A 777 -1.23 37.20 25.99
C LEU A 777 -1.88 38.27 25.12
N ASP A 778 -1.68 38.19 23.79
CA ASP A 778 -2.17 39.16 22.79
C ASP A 778 -1.85 40.61 23.13
N ARG A 779 -0.60 40.85 23.60
CA ARG A 779 -0.13 42.16 23.99
C ARG A 779 1.40 42.29 23.98
N GLU A 780 1.87 43.49 24.02
CA GLU A 780 3.29 43.78 24.23
C GLU A 780 3.70 43.50 25.68
N VAL A 781 4.88 42.96 25.84
CA VAL A 781 5.54 42.65 27.10
C VAL A 781 6.96 43.20 27.08
N VAL A 782 7.41 43.64 28.25
CA VAL A 782 8.78 44.11 28.42
C VAL A 782 9.56 43.06 29.21
N LEU A 783 10.74 42.70 28.72
CA LEU A 783 11.59 41.66 29.31
C LEU A 783 13.03 42.19 29.44
N GLU A 784 13.79 41.58 30.32
CA GLU A 784 15.24 41.78 30.39
C GLU A 784 15.91 41.18 29.13
N ARG A 785 16.83 41.94 28.51
CA ARG A 785 17.55 41.52 27.30
C ARG A 785 18.36 40.23 27.53
N GLU A 786 18.93 40.08 28.73
CA GLU A 786 19.72 38.91 29.11
C GLU A 786 18.88 37.63 29.34
N ALA A 787 17.54 37.77 29.54
CA ALA A 787 16.66 36.65 29.72
C ALA A 787 16.28 35.95 28.40
N VAL A 788 16.65 36.50 27.25
CA VAL A 788 16.27 36.03 25.93
C VAL A 788 17.44 35.89 24.98
N PHE A 789 17.37 34.93 24.07
CA PHE A 789 18.28 34.78 22.95
C PHE A 789 17.61 35.27 21.66
N ARG A 790 18.38 35.81 20.72
CA ARG A 790 17.91 36.01 19.35
C ARG A 790 17.52 34.64 18.78
N PHE A 791 16.40 34.57 18.06
CA PHE A 791 15.84 33.30 17.66
C PHE A 791 15.68 33.19 16.15
N LEU A 792 16.21 32.10 15.58
CA LEU A 792 16.15 31.78 14.15
C LEU A 792 15.21 30.60 13.88
N GLN A 793 14.48 30.69 12.79
CA GLN A 793 13.83 29.55 12.12
C GLN A 793 14.67 29.19 10.90
N GLY A 794 14.46 28.02 10.31
CA GLY A 794 15.26 27.56 9.17
C GLY A 794 15.31 28.53 7.98
N LYS A 795 14.26 29.33 7.79
CA LYS A 795 14.17 30.29 6.67
C LYS A 795 15.16 31.47 6.77
N GLU A 796 15.62 31.84 7.97
CA GLU A 796 16.60 32.90 8.20
C GLU A 796 18.04 32.40 8.00
N ILE A 797 18.27 31.09 7.89
CA ILE A 797 19.60 30.49 7.69
C ILE A 797 19.83 30.29 6.18
N LYS A 798 20.84 31.00 5.64
CA LYS A 798 21.23 30.94 4.22
C LYS A 798 22.72 30.69 4.09
N ALA A 799 23.20 30.30 2.92
CA ALA A 799 24.63 30.11 2.65
C ALA A 799 25.42 31.38 3.04
N TYR A 800 26.38 31.24 3.94
CA TYR A 800 27.25 32.34 4.50
C TYR A 800 26.50 33.45 5.19
N CYS A 801 25.17 33.38 5.39
CA CYS A 801 24.37 34.50 5.86
C CYS A 801 23.32 34.06 6.88
N ILE A 802 23.27 34.78 8.00
CA ILE A 802 22.14 34.75 8.92
C ILE A 802 21.30 36.00 8.65
N GLN A 803 20.08 35.80 8.11
CA GLN A 803 19.17 36.91 7.84
C GLN A 803 18.65 37.54 9.15
N PRO A 804 18.37 38.83 9.19
CA PRO A 804 17.80 39.48 10.36
C PRO A 804 16.51 38.80 10.82
N SER A 805 16.45 38.49 12.11
CA SER A 805 15.24 37.96 12.74
C SER A 805 14.74 38.94 13.79
N VAL A 806 13.44 39.20 13.75
CA VAL A 806 12.72 39.97 14.76
C VAL A 806 12.25 39.14 15.95
N LYS A 807 12.71 37.89 16.07
CA LYS A 807 12.25 36.95 17.09
C LYS A 807 13.29 36.77 18.19
N ALA A 808 12.79 36.61 19.40
CA ALA A 808 13.58 36.22 20.56
C ALA A 808 12.94 35.02 21.24
N VAL A 809 13.74 34.19 21.89
CA VAL A 809 13.25 33.05 22.68
C VAL A 809 13.69 33.21 24.14
N LEU A 810 12.71 33.00 25.03
CA LEU A 810 12.94 32.96 26.46
C LEU A 810 13.47 31.60 26.87
N ILE A 811 14.66 31.55 27.49
CA ILE A 811 15.29 30.30 27.93
C ILE A 811 15.53 30.38 29.45
N PRO A 812 14.65 29.76 30.28
CA PRO A 812 14.76 29.82 31.73
C PRO A 812 15.78 28.76 32.25
N TYR A 813 16.90 28.62 31.57
CA TYR A 813 17.97 27.69 31.92
C TYR A 813 19.30 28.35 32.05
N GLU A 814 20.10 27.86 32.96
CA GLU A 814 21.54 28.20 33.02
C GLU A 814 22.27 27.31 32.01
N LEU A 815 22.96 27.92 31.07
CA LEU A 815 23.68 27.23 29.99
C LEU A 815 25.18 27.23 30.31
N GLN A 816 25.72 26.08 30.67
CA GLN A 816 27.16 25.86 30.87
C GLN A 816 27.65 24.85 29.80
N ARG A 817 28.98 24.91 29.48
CA ARG A 817 29.54 23.96 28.50
C ARG A 817 29.20 22.50 28.90
N GLY A 818 28.37 21.85 28.08
CA GLY A 818 27.98 20.45 28.25
C GLY A 818 26.83 20.17 29.22
N LYS A 819 26.28 21.20 29.92
CA LYS A 819 25.14 21.03 30.86
C LYS A 819 24.17 22.20 30.77
N SER A 820 22.90 21.93 30.89
CA SER A 820 21.85 22.91 31.05
C SER A 820 21.02 22.55 32.29
N ALA A 821 20.75 23.53 33.14
CA ALA A 821 19.96 23.36 34.36
C ALA A 821 18.81 24.36 34.37
N LEU A 822 17.60 23.89 34.69
CA LEU A 822 16.44 24.78 34.85
C LEU A 822 16.70 25.66 36.11
N ILE A 823 16.63 26.98 35.93
CA ILE A 823 16.77 27.93 37.03
C ILE A 823 15.46 27.90 37.83
N PRO A 824 15.48 27.65 39.15
CA PRO A 824 14.26 27.68 39.96
C PRO A 824 13.52 29.01 39.74
N ILE A 825 12.19 28.99 39.67
CA ILE A 825 11.37 30.16 39.29
C ILE A 825 11.56 31.36 40.25
N ALA A 826 11.88 31.10 41.52
CA ALA A 826 12.18 32.17 42.50
C ALA A 826 13.48 32.89 42.14
N ASP A 827 14.55 32.11 41.87
CA ASP A 827 15.87 32.64 41.50
C ASP A 827 15.81 33.30 40.12
N TYR A 828 15.08 32.72 39.17
CA TYR A 828 14.85 33.27 37.85
C TYR A 828 14.14 34.64 37.95
N THR A 829 13.09 34.73 38.79
CA THR A 829 12.36 36.00 39.01
C THR A 829 13.20 37.04 39.75
N SER A 830 14.07 36.63 40.66
CA SER A 830 15.00 37.54 41.31
C SER A 830 16.02 38.14 40.33
N ARG A 831 16.53 37.35 39.42
CA ARG A 831 17.48 37.76 38.40
C ARG A 831 16.81 38.53 37.24
N PHE A 832 15.63 38.10 36.83
CA PHE A 832 14.84 38.64 35.69
C PHE A 832 13.40 38.90 36.12
N PRO A 833 13.12 39.99 36.85
CA PRO A 833 11.79 40.27 37.42
C PRO A 833 10.67 40.33 36.37
N LYS A 834 10.92 40.94 35.21
CA LYS A 834 9.91 41.12 34.17
C LYS A 834 9.65 39.79 33.42
N ALA A 835 10.71 39.04 33.08
CA ALA A 835 10.60 37.73 32.47
C ALA A 835 9.96 36.71 33.43
N GLY A 836 10.28 36.75 34.72
CA GLY A 836 9.65 35.95 35.74
C GLY A 836 8.14 36.24 35.92
N ALA A 837 7.77 37.54 35.91
CA ALA A 837 6.36 37.94 35.91
C ALA A 837 5.61 37.46 34.67
N TYR A 838 6.24 37.54 33.50
CA TYR A 838 5.70 37.04 32.23
C TYR A 838 5.42 35.51 32.27
N LEU A 839 6.38 34.71 32.75
CA LEU A 839 6.19 33.26 32.89
C LEU A 839 5.06 32.96 33.87
N ARG A 840 4.98 33.69 35.03
CA ARG A 840 3.87 33.47 35.98
C ARG A 840 2.50 33.82 35.41
N ALA A 841 2.39 34.83 34.56
CA ALA A 841 1.15 35.18 33.87
C ALA A 841 0.67 34.05 32.92
N ASN A 842 1.57 33.18 32.47
CA ASN A 842 1.27 32.01 31.61
C ASN A 842 1.31 30.69 32.37
N LYS A 843 1.32 30.68 33.69
CA LYS A 843 1.53 29.48 34.51
C LYS A 843 0.52 28.39 34.21
N GLU A 844 -0.78 28.71 34.18
CA GLU A 844 -1.86 27.77 33.97
C GLU A 844 -1.69 27.02 32.64
N PHE A 845 -1.39 27.72 31.56
CA PHE A 845 -1.10 27.10 30.25
C PHE A 845 0.11 26.17 30.33
N LEU A 846 1.22 26.65 30.92
CA LEU A 846 2.48 25.92 31.02
C LEU A 846 2.38 24.66 31.87
N GLU A 847 1.56 24.66 32.94
CA GLU A 847 1.30 23.48 33.77
C GLU A 847 0.47 22.41 33.08
N ASN A 848 -0.47 22.81 32.19
CA ASN A 848 -1.42 21.88 31.54
C ASN A 848 -0.88 21.25 30.26
N ARG A 849 0.36 21.56 29.85
CA ARG A 849 0.99 20.92 28.68
C ARG A 849 1.08 19.41 28.85
N GLU A 850 0.84 18.66 27.72
CA GLU A 850 0.84 17.20 27.67
C GLU A 850 0.07 16.57 28.86
N ASN A 851 -1.21 16.94 29.00
CA ASN A 851 -2.12 16.44 30.04
C ASN A 851 -1.62 16.70 31.48
N GLY A 852 -0.95 17.83 31.72
CA GLY A 852 -0.51 18.22 33.04
C GLY A 852 0.84 17.61 33.46
N ARG A 853 1.62 17.08 32.54
CA ARG A 853 2.96 16.52 32.78
C ARG A 853 3.91 17.52 33.45
N MET A 854 3.72 18.82 33.24
CA MET A 854 4.58 19.86 33.76
C MET A 854 4.11 20.46 35.11
N ARG A 855 3.09 19.91 35.74
CA ARG A 855 2.66 20.35 37.08
C ARG A 855 3.76 20.11 38.10
N GLY A 856 4.07 21.13 38.93
CA GLY A 856 5.10 21.04 39.94
C GLY A 856 6.20 22.14 39.83
N ALA A 857 7.30 21.98 40.49
CA ALA A 857 8.36 22.99 40.55
C ALA A 857 8.98 23.40 39.21
N GLY A 858 8.97 22.50 38.23
CA GLY A 858 9.54 22.67 36.89
C GLY A 858 8.58 23.22 35.83
N TRP A 859 7.40 23.73 36.19
CA TRP A 859 6.32 24.12 35.29
C TRP A 859 6.74 25.12 34.20
N HIS A 860 7.70 25.97 34.47
CA HIS A 860 8.22 27.00 33.59
C HIS A 860 9.37 26.54 32.69
N GLY A 861 9.74 25.25 32.75
CA GLY A 861 10.75 24.65 31.87
C GLY A 861 10.18 24.12 30.55
N PHE A 862 11.05 23.70 29.64
CA PHE A 862 10.66 22.98 28.41
C PHE A 862 10.33 21.53 28.75
N ILE A 863 9.38 20.93 28.03
CA ILE A 863 9.06 19.50 28.22
C ILE A 863 10.25 18.62 27.80
N TYR A 864 10.96 19.06 26.75
CA TYR A 864 12.12 18.35 26.19
C TYR A 864 13.34 19.29 26.14
N PRO A 865 14.04 19.52 27.26
CA PRO A 865 15.17 20.45 27.33
C PRO A 865 16.46 19.83 26.77
N LYS A 866 16.46 19.49 25.45
CA LYS A 866 17.60 18.88 24.74
C LYS A 866 18.35 19.96 23.97
N ASN A 867 19.69 19.81 23.88
CA ASN A 867 20.57 20.62 23.04
C ASN A 867 20.63 22.11 23.42
N LEU A 868 20.25 22.47 24.65
CA LEU A 868 20.27 23.85 25.10
C LEU A 868 21.70 24.40 25.21
N GLU A 869 22.65 23.56 25.57
CA GLU A 869 24.05 23.88 25.74
C GLU A 869 24.76 24.37 24.47
N VAL A 870 24.20 24.02 23.30
CA VAL A 870 24.74 24.45 22.00
C VAL A 870 24.32 25.87 21.63
N MET A 871 23.27 26.40 22.26
CA MET A 871 22.68 27.68 21.85
C MET A 871 23.64 28.85 22.04
N GLY A 872 24.39 28.89 23.16
CA GLY A 872 25.38 29.91 23.44
C GLY A 872 26.80 29.63 22.96
N SER A 873 27.01 28.63 22.12
CA SER A 873 28.34 28.24 21.62
C SER A 873 28.56 28.72 20.18
N GLU A 874 29.84 28.97 19.84
CA GLU A 874 30.28 29.11 18.46
C GLU A 874 29.85 27.86 17.64
N LYS A 875 29.20 28.07 16.47
CA LYS A 875 28.64 26.99 15.69
C LYS A 875 28.39 27.36 14.23
N LEU A 876 28.37 26.33 13.36
CA LEU A 876 27.72 26.47 12.07
C LEU A 876 26.24 26.11 12.21
N LEU A 877 25.40 26.81 11.46
CA LEU A 877 23.95 26.62 11.42
C LEU A 877 23.55 26.14 10.01
N VAL A 878 22.61 25.21 9.91
CA VAL A 878 22.02 24.78 8.65
C VAL A 878 20.51 24.54 8.84
N PRO A 879 19.63 24.93 7.89
CA PRO A 879 18.19 24.69 8.00
C PRO A 879 17.85 23.19 7.93
N ASP A 880 16.67 22.78 8.41
CA ASP A 880 16.18 21.40 8.28
C ASP A 880 15.91 21.00 6.82
N ILE A 881 15.52 21.96 5.99
CA ILE A 881 15.16 21.76 4.58
C ILE A 881 15.73 22.91 3.75
N ALA A 882 16.41 22.56 2.65
CA ALA A 882 16.87 23.51 1.64
C ALA A 882 16.95 22.86 0.25
N ASP A 883 17.02 23.68 -0.80
CA ASP A 883 17.22 23.27 -2.20
C ASP A 883 18.71 23.16 -2.56
N ARG A 884 19.59 23.76 -1.78
CA ARG A 884 21.05 23.79 -1.93
C ARG A 884 21.75 23.95 -0.59
N ALA A 885 23.06 23.80 -0.56
CA ALA A 885 23.88 24.04 0.62
C ALA A 885 23.60 25.43 1.22
N ALA A 886 23.30 25.47 2.53
CA ALA A 886 22.88 26.69 3.23
C ALA A 886 23.47 26.74 4.63
N PHE A 887 24.79 26.59 4.75
CA PHE A 887 25.48 26.69 6.02
C PHE A 887 25.82 28.15 6.32
N ALA A 888 25.54 28.62 7.57
CA ALA A 888 25.85 29.93 8.08
C ALA A 888 26.70 29.84 9.35
N TYR A 889 27.41 30.89 9.71
CA TYR A 889 28.32 30.90 10.85
C TYR A 889 27.83 31.81 11.95
N ASP A 890 27.58 31.27 13.13
CA ASP A 890 27.29 31.96 14.38
C ASP A 890 28.57 32.00 15.24
N GLU A 891 29.47 32.92 14.90
CA GLU A 891 30.80 33.06 15.49
C GLU A 891 30.77 33.31 16.99
N LYS A 892 29.77 34.09 17.49
CA LYS A 892 29.66 34.52 18.89
C LYS A 892 28.68 33.69 19.71
N GLY A 893 27.94 32.72 19.09
CA GLY A 893 26.90 31.99 19.79
C GLY A 893 25.69 32.84 20.18
N GLU A 894 25.32 33.84 19.38
CA GLU A 894 24.26 34.81 19.71
C GLU A 894 22.86 34.27 19.45
N PHE A 895 22.74 33.16 18.67
CA PHE A 895 21.47 32.69 18.20
C PHE A 895 21.08 31.33 18.79
N ALA A 896 19.85 31.29 19.34
CA ALA A 896 19.10 30.05 19.49
C ALA A 896 18.29 29.81 18.21
N PHE A 897 17.98 28.57 17.92
CA PHE A 897 17.34 28.22 16.64
C PHE A 897 16.38 27.02 16.77
N THR A 898 15.47 26.93 15.80
CA THR A 898 14.57 25.75 15.55
C THR A 898 14.54 25.48 14.07
N SER A 899 13.99 24.32 13.70
CA SER A 899 13.86 23.89 12.28
C SER A 899 15.20 23.95 11.52
N GLY A 900 16.26 23.50 12.18
CA GLY A 900 17.62 23.44 11.66
C GLY A 900 18.56 22.70 12.61
N TYR A 901 19.83 22.68 12.26
CA TYR A 901 20.90 22.02 13.02
C TYR A 901 22.05 22.97 13.31
N GLY A 902 22.62 22.82 14.49
CA GLY A 902 23.85 23.50 14.90
C GLY A 902 25.00 22.51 15.00
N ILE A 903 26.16 22.87 14.44
CA ILE A 903 27.36 22.02 14.38
C ILE A 903 28.45 22.74 15.17
N THR A 904 28.92 22.12 16.25
CA THR A 904 30.10 22.55 17.01
C THR A 904 31.27 21.62 16.69
N PHE A 905 32.50 22.11 16.81
CA PHE A 905 33.69 21.37 16.43
C PHE A 905 34.51 20.93 17.64
N LYS A 906 35.22 19.82 17.50
CA LYS A 906 36.13 19.30 18.51
C LYS A 906 37.31 20.23 18.71
N ALA A 907 37.81 20.30 19.92
CA ALA A 907 38.96 21.18 20.28
C ALA A 907 40.29 20.77 19.59
N ASN A 908 40.41 19.53 19.12
CA ASN A 908 41.59 19.02 18.42
C ASN A 908 41.52 19.14 16.89
N VAL A 909 40.51 19.84 16.36
CA VAL A 909 40.42 20.16 14.91
C VAL A 909 41.23 21.43 14.66
N ASN A 910 42.24 21.33 13.81
CA ASN A 910 43.12 22.44 13.49
C ASN A 910 42.58 23.32 12.36
N GLU A 911 41.66 22.82 11.58
CA GLU A 911 41.00 23.54 10.48
C GLU A 911 40.10 24.66 11.05
N SER A 912 40.18 25.84 10.44
CA SER A 912 39.29 26.92 10.77
C SER A 912 37.80 26.59 10.53
N PRO A 913 36.88 26.98 11.43
CA PRO A 913 35.44 26.90 11.14
C PRO A 913 35.04 27.58 9.82
N LYS A 914 35.77 28.62 9.41
CA LYS A 914 35.57 29.30 8.12
C LYS A 914 35.99 28.44 6.92
N TYR A 915 37.07 27.64 7.07
CA TYR A 915 37.46 26.65 6.06
C TYR A 915 36.36 25.61 5.90
N LEU A 916 35.88 25.05 7.03
CA LEU A 916 34.80 24.07 7.01
C LEU A 916 33.50 24.67 6.43
N LEU A 917 33.20 25.92 6.71
CA LEU A 917 32.05 26.64 6.13
C LEU A 917 32.18 26.75 4.59
N GLY A 918 33.36 27.02 4.09
CA GLY A 918 33.65 27.07 2.65
C GLY A 918 33.47 25.73 1.98
N LEU A 919 33.98 24.66 2.59
CA LEU A 919 33.79 23.31 2.09
C LEU A 919 32.29 22.91 2.05
N LEU A 920 31.59 23.11 3.16
CA LEU A 920 30.19 22.69 3.35
C LEU A 920 29.22 23.43 2.42
N ASN A 921 29.53 24.65 1.99
CA ASN A 921 28.73 25.42 1.03
C ASN A 921 29.20 25.22 -0.43
N SER A 922 30.28 24.43 -0.69
CA SER A 922 30.78 24.20 -2.02
C SER A 922 29.79 23.37 -2.85
N ARG A 923 29.82 23.56 -4.18
CA ARG A 923 29.06 22.76 -5.12
C ARG A 923 29.34 21.27 -5.01
N LEU A 924 30.58 20.89 -4.72
CA LEU A 924 30.98 19.49 -4.57
C LEU A 924 30.25 18.82 -3.39
N LEU A 925 30.23 19.47 -2.22
CA LEU A 925 29.58 18.91 -1.05
C LEU A 925 28.04 19.04 -1.13
N ASP A 926 27.50 20.05 -1.81
CA ASP A 926 26.08 20.13 -2.16
C ASP A 926 25.68 18.96 -3.10
N TRP A 927 26.50 18.70 -4.12
CA TRP A 927 26.31 17.58 -5.03
C TRP A 927 26.32 16.22 -4.30
N PHE A 928 27.25 16.02 -3.36
CA PHE A 928 27.33 14.80 -2.55
C PHE A 928 26.13 14.68 -1.59
N TRP A 929 25.80 15.78 -0.88
CA TRP A 929 24.69 15.82 0.08
C TRP A 929 23.35 15.47 -0.57
N LYS A 930 23.05 16.01 -1.73
CA LYS A 930 21.82 15.70 -2.49
C LYS A 930 21.68 14.20 -2.80
N ARG A 931 22.78 13.45 -2.84
CA ARG A 931 22.78 11.99 -3.13
C ARG A 931 22.65 11.12 -1.87
N VAL A 932 22.99 11.63 -0.71
CA VAL A 932 22.81 10.91 0.55
C VAL A 932 21.55 11.33 1.29
N SER A 933 20.97 12.49 0.96
CA SER A 933 19.78 13.04 1.59
C SER A 933 18.48 12.50 0.98
N THR A 934 17.38 12.73 1.69
CA THR A 934 16.03 12.44 1.19
C THR A 934 15.52 13.61 0.35
N PRO A 935 15.22 13.41 -0.94
CA PRO A 935 14.60 14.46 -1.75
C PRO A 935 13.16 14.71 -1.31
N LEU A 936 12.72 15.95 -1.47
CA LEU A 936 11.36 16.42 -1.21
C LEU A 936 10.82 17.11 -2.45
N ARG A 937 9.50 17.15 -2.57
CA ARG A 937 8.82 17.82 -3.69
C ARG A 937 9.31 19.27 -3.86
N GLY A 938 9.57 19.67 -5.10
CA GLY A 938 10.04 21.01 -5.46
C GLY A 938 11.55 21.19 -5.40
N GLY A 939 12.33 20.10 -5.44
CA GLY A 939 13.80 20.14 -5.48
C GLY A 939 14.44 20.41 -4.12
N PHE A 940 13.68 20.29 -3.02
CA PHE A 940 14.21 20.45 -1.67
C PHE A 940 14.75 19.11 -1.13
N TYR A 941 15.68 19.23 -0.15
CA TYR A 941 16.32 18.09 0.52
C TYR A 941 16.39 18.31 2.03
N ARG A 942 16.49 17.20 2.80
CA ARG A 942 16.56 17.27 4.27
C ARG A 942 17.99 17.26 4.80
N TYR A 943 18.24 18.06 5.84
CA TYR A 943 19.49 18.12 6.59
C TYR A 943 19.41 17.33 7.91
N PHE A 944 18.94 16.08 7.89
CA PHE A 944 18.97 15.28 9.11
C PHE A 944 20.42 15.00 9.56
N THR A 945 20.63 14.87 10.88
CA THR A 945 21.94 14.64 11.49
C THR A 945 22.70 13.51 10.79
N HIS A 946 22.07 12.38 10.50
CA HIS A 946 22.71 11.23 9.85
C HIS A 946 23.09 11.49 8.38
N PHE A 947 22.46 12.44 7.68
CA PHE A 947 22.88 12.85 6.33
C PHE A 947 24.06 13.81 6.39
N ILE A 948 23.99 14.81 7.29
CA ILE A 948 25.06 15.81 7.47
C ILE A 948 26.34 15.13 7.96
N ALA A 949 26.22 14.18 8.88
CA ALA A 949 27.32 13.42 9.47
C ALA A 949 28.21 12.74 8.43
N GLN A 950 27.64 12.33 7.28
CA GLN A 950 28.34 11.61 6.20
C GLN A 950 29.14 12.52 5.24
N LEU A 951 29.01 13.85 5.36
CA LEU A 951 29.70 14.76 4.45
C LEU A 951 31.23 14.54 4.52
N PRO A 952 31.89 14.27 3.37
CA PRO A 952 33.32 13.98 3.38
C PRO A 952 34.10 15.26 3.59
N ILE A 953 34.93 15.29 4.62
CA ILE A 953 35.80 16.43 4.94
C ILE A 953 37.24 16.10 4.52
N ARG A 954 37.87 17.00 3.79
CA ARG A 954 39.28 16.92 3.43
C ARG A 954 40.12 17.60 4.53
N PRO A 955 40.79 16.83 5.42
CA PRO A 955 41.69 17.41 6.41
C PRO A 955 42.89 18.04 5.71
N ILE A 956 43.47 19.05 6.37
CA ILE A 956 44.65 19.76 5.88
C ILE A 956 45.90 19.26 6.60
N ASN A 957 46.91 18.89 5.82
CA ASN A 957 48.24 18.64 6.35
C ASN A 957 48.94 20.01 6.58
N PHE A 958 48.88 20.58 7.77
CA PHE A 958 49.54 21.84 8.09
C PHE A 958 51.09 21.80 8.02
N GLY A 959 51.68 20.62 7.90
CA GLY A 959 53.09 20.45 7.57
C GLY A 959 53.42 20.69 6.10
N ASP A 960 52.43 20.56 5.20
CA ASP A 960 52.57 20.88 3.78
C ASP A 960 52.21 22.35 3.50
N ALA A 961 53.17 23.11 2.98
CA ALA A 961 52.99 24.54 2.70
C ALA A 961 51.91 24.82 1.65
N SER A 962 51.71 23.91 0.67
CA SER A 962 50.71 24.04 -0.39
C SER A 962 49.29 23.80 0.13
N GLU A 963 49.08 22.77 0.95
CA GLU A 963 47.80 22.52 1.56
C GLU A 963 47.41 23.63 2.58
N ARG A 964 48.38 24.12 3.35
CA ARG A 964 48.17 25.28 4.24
C ARG A 964 47.78 26.53 3.44
N ALA A 965 48.45 26.83 2.31
CA ALA A 965 48.11 27.96 1.48
C ALA A 965 46.69 27.87 0.90
N GLU A 966 46.24 26.68 0.49
CA GLU A 966 44.87 26.47 0.01
C GLU A 966 43.83 26.66 1.14
N HIS A 967 44.09 26.14 2.37
CA HIS A 967 43.27 26.40 3.55
C HIS A 967 43.12 27.89 3.82
N ASP A 968 44.24 28.60 3.91
CA ASP A 968 44.25 30.02 4.24
C ASP A 968 43.60 30.90 3.15
N ALA A 969 43.72 30.51 1.89
CA ALA A 969 43.03 31.13 0.77
C ALA A 969 41.52 30.99 0.85
N ILE A 970 41.02 29.76 1.18
CA ILE A 970 39.58 29.52 1.37
C ILE A 970 39.07 30.31 2.56
N VAL A 971 39.80 30.32 3.69
CA VAL A 971 39.44 31.12 4.88
C VAL A 971 39.28 32.59 4.52
N LYS A 972 40.26 33.18 3.78
CA LYS A 972 40.21 34.57 3.32
C LYS A 972 38.99 34.87 2.43
N LEU A 973 38.68 34.00 1.48
CA LEU A 973 37.50 34.18 0.63
C LEU A 973 36.20 34.10 1.43
N VAL A 974 36.10 33.18 2.38
CA VAL A 974 34.94 33.09 3.29
C VAL A 974 34.82 34.36 4.14
N GLU A 975 35.91 34.94 4.63
CA GLU A 975 35.90 36.22 5.37
C GLU A 975 35.37 37.37 4.51
N LEU A 976 35.76 37.45 3.25
CA LEU A 976 35.23 38.43 2.30
C LEU A 976 33.73 38.25 2.08
N ILE A 977 33.28 37.02 1.90
CA ILE A 977 31.85 36.69 1.73
C ILE A 977 31.07 37.08 2.99
N LEU A 978 31.54 36.68 4.17
CA LEU A 978 30.86 36.97 5.43
C LEU A 978 30.79 38.48 5.67
N ALA A 979 31.86 39.26 5.35
CA ALA A 979 31.87 40.72 5.48
C ALA A 979 30.86 41.35 4.51
N ALA A 980 30.82 40.94 3.25
CA ALA A 980 29.89 41.44 2.26
C ALA A 980 28.42 41.13 2.66
N LYS A 981 28.13 39.89 3.08
CA LYS A 981 26.79 39.47 3.51
C LYS A 981 26.33 40.13 4.83
N ARG A 982 27.25 40.49 5.71
CA ARG A 982 26.93 41.30 6.91
C ARG A 982 26.56 42.75 6.55
N ALA A 983 27.22 43.32 5.53
CA ALA A 983 26.90 44.67 5.04
C ALA A 983 25.59 44.72 4.26
N ASP A 984 25.39 43.76 3.37
CA ASP A 984 24.15 43.53 2.60
C ASP A 984 23.86 42.02 2.45
N PRO A 985 22.82 41.52 3.07
CA PRO A 985 22.44 40.11 2.94
C PRO A 985 22.25 39.62 1.49
N ASN A 986 21.96 40.54 0.55
CA ASN A 986 21.78 40.26 -0.87
C ASN A 986 23.03 40.55 -1.72
N ALA A 987 24.15 40.90 -1.12
CA ALA A 987 25.40 41.16 -1.87
C ALA A 987 25.73 39.98 -2.80
N ASP A 988 26.14 40.29 -4.03
CA ASP A 988 26.61 39.25 -4.98
C ASP A 988 28.04 38.82 -4.59
N THR A 989 28.16 37.57 -4.17
CA THR A 989 29.40 36.91 -3.76
C THR A 989 29.80 35.78 -4.69
N SER A 990 29.10 35.64 -5.82
CA SER A 990 29.23 34.49 -6.75
C SER A 990 30.63 34.30 -7.31
N ALA A 991 31.41 35.36 -7.46
CA ALA A 991 32.81 35.28 -7.93
C ALA A 991 33.71 34.58 -6.89
N TRP A 992 33.59 34.93 -5.60
CA TRP A 992 34.35 34.32 -4.52
C TRP A 992 33.89 32.86 -4.25
N GLU A 993 32.60 32.63 -4.35
CA GLU A 993 32.04 31.26 -4.21
C GLU A 993 32.57 30.33 -5.31
N ARG A 994 32.65 30.78 -6.59
CA ARG A 994 33.26 30.03 -7.67
C ARG A 994 34.74 29.73 -7.43
N GLU A 995 35.49 30.71 -6.93
CA GLU A 995 36.91 30.50 -6.59
C GLU A 995 37.04 29.44 -5.47
N ILE A 996 36.17 29.48 -4.47
CA ILE A 996 36.11 28.40 -3.45
C ILE A 996 35.87 27.06 -4.11
N ASP A 997 34.88 26.94 -5.00
CA ASP A 997 34.57 25.69 -5.72
C ASP A 997 35.80 25.14 -6.47
N GLU A 998 36.52 25.98 -7.22
CA GLU A 998 37.73 25.59 -7.94
C GLU A 998 38.83 25.08 -7.01
N ARG A 999 39.02 25.74 -5.84
CA ARG A 999 39.99 25.30 -4.83
C ARG A 999 39.58 23.99 -4.18
N VAL A 1000 38.31 23.81 -3.90
CA VAL A 1000 37.74 22.57 -3.37
C VAL A 1000 37.91 21.44 -4.38
N TYR A 1001 37.64 21.66 -5.67
CA TYR A 1001 37.85 20.64 -6.69
C TYR A 1001 39.31 20.16 -6.73
N ARG A 1002 40.28 21.11 -6.63
CA ARG A 1002 41.71 20.77 -6.55
C ARG A 1002 42.05 19.96 -5.31
N LEU A 1003 41.56 20.39 -4.11
CA LEU A 1003 41.79 19.71 -2.83
C LEU A 1003 41.25 18.25 -2.86
N TYR A 1004 40.12 18.02 -3.53
CA TYR A 1004 39.53 16.70 -3.66
C TYR A 1004 40.05 15.93 -4.87
N GLY A 1005 40.97 16.52 -5.64
CA GLY A 1005 41.62 15.88 -6.79
C GLY A 1005 40.64 15.50 -7.91
N LEU A 1006 39.67 16.36 -8.22
CA LEU A 1006 38.71 16.11 -9.28
C LEU A 1006 39.37 16.23 -10.67
N THR A 1007 39.01 15.31 -11.55
CA THR A 1007 39.29 15.42 -13.00
C THR A 1007 38.33 16.41 -13.66
N LYS A 1008 38.68 16.87 -14.90
CA LYS A 1008 37.79 17.78 -15.64
C LYS A 1008 36.41 17.21 -15.88
N ASP A 1009 36.31 15.91 -16.13
CA ASP A 1009 35.01 15.22 -16.33
C ASP A 1009 34.24 15.18 -15.04
N GLU A 1010 34.90 14.92 -13.89
CA GLU A 1010 34.26 14.94 -12.57
C GLU A 1010 33.75 16.35 -12.19
N MET A 1011 34.52 17.42 -12.50
CA MET A 1011 34.10 18.80 -12.33
C MET A 1011 32.81 19.08 -13.14
N LYS A 1012 32.81 18.67 -14.43
CA LYS A 1012 31.64 18.84 -15.29
C LYS A 1012 30.41 18.15 -14.74
N ILE A 1013 30.54 16.93 -14.20
CA ILE A 1013 29.43 16.21 -13.55
C ILE A 1013 28.84 17.00 -12.38
N VAL A 1014 29.69 17.67 -11.57
CA VAL A 1014 29.22 18.50 -10.45
C VAL A 1014 28.52 19.75 -10.95
N GLU A 1015 29.04 20.39 -11.98
CA GLU A 1015 28.53 21.66 -12.54
C GLU A 1015 27.26 21.50 -13.36
N ASP A 1016 27.11 20.40 -14.11
CA ASP A 1016 25.93 20.09 -14.92
C ASP A 1016 24.72 19.64 -14.05
N THR A 1017 24.93 19.31 -12.78
CA THR A 1017 23.85 18.92 -11.87
C THR A 1017 23.18 20.19 -11.30
N ARG A 1018 22.00 20.52 -11.85
CA ARG A 1018 21.16 21.65 -11.37
C ARG A 1018 20.36 21.26 -10.11
#